data_41af4bddd7cb61ef9178f152bb81cab9
#
_entry.id   41af4bddd7cb61ef9178f152bb81cab9
#
_cell.length_a   1.000
_cell.length_b   1.000
_cell.length_c   1.000
_cell.angle_alpha   90.00
_cell.angle_beta   90.00
_cell.angle_gamma   90.00
#
_symmetry.space_group_name_H-M   'P 1'
#
loop_
_entity.id
_entity.type
_entity.pdbx_description
1 polymer ?
#
loop_
_entity_poly.entity_id
_entity_poly.type
_entity_poly.pdbx_seq_one_letter_code
_entity_poly.pdbx_strand_id
1 'polypeptide(L)'
;MLVLPPQLTNPFPSLHVTYFSTHSHRHHHHHHALPPPHSAANSITISSPKPIIVEEGPDDVLSFHNRRYDFTPLLHFLSNSDPNSDSDSAPPTSLDSTEFQLAESYRAVPAPLWHALLKSLCASSSSINLAYGVVSWLQKHNLCFSYELLYSILINALGRTEKLYEAFLLSQRQTLTPLTYNALIGACARNGDIEKALNLMSKMRRDGYQPDFVNYSSIIQYLTRSNRVDSPFLQKLYSEIESDKIEMDGHLMNDIILGFSKAGDPTRALRFLAMAQSNGLNPKPSTLAAVILALGNSGRTQEAEALFEEIRENGLEPRTRAYNALLKGYVKTGSLKDAEFVVSEMEKAGVMPDEQTYSLLVDAYAQAGRWESARIVLKEMEASNVQPNSFVYSRILAGYRDKGQWQKSFQVLKDMKSCGVKPDRHFYNVMIDTFGKYNCLDHAMATFERMLLEGIEPDTVTWNTLIDCHCKSGRHDKAEELFQEMQRRGFLPCITTYNIMINCMGEQQRWEQVSEYLSKMQCQGLLPNSITYTTLVDVYGKSGRFSDAIECLEVLKSTGFKPTSAMYNALINAYAQKGLSELAVNSFRLMTTEGLTPSLLALNSLINAFGEDRRDAEAFAVLQYMKENNIEPDVVTYTTLMKALIRCEKFQKVPGVYEEMVTSGCAPDRKARAMLRSALRYMKQTLKS
;
A
#
# COMPACT_ATOMS: atom_id res chain seq x y z
N MET A 1 13.42 -43.22 1.37
CA MET A 1 12.12 -43.53 0.74
C MET A 1 11.13 -42.51 1.25
N LEU A 2 10.88 -41.48 0.48
CA LEU A 2 9.85 -40.45 0.73
C LEU A 2 8.84 -40.59 -0.39
N VAL A 3 7.62 -40.97 -0.03
CA VAL A 3 6.48 -41.09 -0.95
C VAL A 3 5.90 -39.72 -1.17
N LEU A 4 5.86 -39.28 -2.43
CA LEU A 4 5.21 -38.05 -2.91
C LEU A 4 3.75 -38.35 -3.30
N PRO A 5 2.80 -37.45 -3.06
CA PRO A 5 1.46 -37.52 -3.65
C PRO A 5 1.45 -37.01 -5.09
N PRO A 6 0.47 -37.42 -5.92
CA PRO A 6 0.55 -37.25 -7.38
C PRO A 6 0.19 -35.87 -7.87
N GLN A 7 0.80 -35.51 -9.01
CA GLN A 7 0.63 -34.30 -9.78
C GLN A 7 -0.78 -34.16 -10.38
N LEU A 8 -1.36 -32.97 -10.24
CA LEU A 8 -2.54 -32.55 -11.00
C LEU A 8 -2.10 -31.91 -12.32
N THR A 9 -2.50 -32.53 -13.40
CA THR A 9 -2.31 -32.06 -14.78
C THR A 9 -3.25 -30.91 -15.11
N ASN A 10 -2.68 -29.83 -15.67
CA ASN A 10 -3.43 -28.73 -16.26
C ASN A 10 -4.09 -29.14 -17.58
N PRO A 11 -5.30 -28.65 -17.84
CA PRO A 11 -5.68 -28.32 -19.20
C PRO A 11 -6.16 -26.87 -19.33
N PHE A 12 -5.44 -26.05 -20.08
CA PHE A 12 -5.94 -24.78 -20.59
C PHE A 12 -6.65 -25.00 -21.93
N PRO A 13 -7.85 -24.46 -22.14
CA PRO A 13 -8.41 -24.32 -23.46
C PRO A 13 -7.99 -22.99 -24.09
N SER A 14 -7.56 -23.08 -25.35
CA SER A 14 -7.27 -21.99 -26.27
C SER A 14 -8.54 -21.17 -26.57
N LEU A 15 -8.47 -19.87 -26.40
CA LEU A 15 -9.51 -18.92 -26.75
C LEU A 15 -9.45 -18.59 -28.25
N HIS A 16 -10.46 -18.99 -28.99
CA HIS A 16 -10.76 -18.47 -30.35
C HIS A 16 -11.69 -17.25 -30.21
N VAL A 17 -11.21 -16.13 -30.71
CA VAL A 17 -11.99 -14.89 -30.82
C VAL A 17 -12.74 -14.89 -32.14
N THR A 18 -14.06 -14.81 -32.12
CA THR A 18 -14.91 -14.55 -33.28
C THR A 18 -15.32 -13.09 -33.33
N TYR A 19 -15.01 -12.45 -34.46
CA TYR A 19 -15.40 -11.08 -34.80
C TYR A 19 -16.86 -10.98 -35.19
N PHE A 20 -17.56 -9.98 -34.67
CA PHE A 20 -18.77 -9.42 -35.32
C PHE A 20 -18.59 -7.91 -35.49
N SER A 21 -18.65 -7.48 -36.77
CA SER A 21 -18.68 -6.09 -37.18
C SER A 21 -20.14 -5.65 -37.33
N THR A 22 -20.49 -4.45 -36.87
CA THR A 22 -21.67 -3.71 -37.40
C THR A 22 -21.37 -2.21 -37.49
N HIS A 23 -21.83 -1.67 -38.59
CA HIS A 23 -21.65 -0.34 -39.15
C HIS A 23 -22.35 0.80 -38.40
N SER A 24 -21.64 1.94 -38.38
CA SER A 24 -22.04 3.27 -38.85
C SER A 24 -23.36 3.91 -38.37
N HIS A 25 -23.26 5.08 -37.76
CA HIS A 25 -23.85 6.32 -38.29
C HIS A 25 -23.27 7.59 -37.65
N ARG A 26 -22.92 8.54 -38.54
CA ARG A 26 -22.44 9.90 -38.23
C ARG A 26 -23.61 10.78 -37.82
N HIS A 27 -23.40 11.72 -36.90
CA HIS A 27 -23.97 13.08 -36.99
C HIS A 27 -23.03 14.13 -36.35
N HIS A 28 -22.85 15.21 -37.14
CA HIS A 28 -22.15 16.45 -36.79
C HIS A 28 -22.94 17.28 -35.77
N HIS A 29 -22.30 18.07 -34.89
CA HIS A 29 -22.46 19.51 -34.80
C HIS A 29 -21.62 20.21 -33.71
N HIS A 30 -20.91 21.21 -34.18
CA HIS A 30 -20.63 22.59 -33.69
C HIS A 30 -19.86 22.87 -32.39
N HIS A 31 -18.79 23.60 -32.65
CA HIS A 31 -17.94 24.36 -31.74
C HIS A 31 -18.68 25.48 -30.98
N HIS A 32 -18.35 25.66 -29.69
CA HIS A 32 -18.28 26.99 -29.09
C HIS A 32 -17.14 27.10 -28.08
N ALA A 33 -16.38 28.19 -28.21
CA ALA A 33 -15.18 28.53 -27.47
C ALA A 33 -15.50 29.09 -26.06
N LEU A 34 -14.60 28.84 -25.09
CA LEU A 34 -14.59 29.46 -23.76
C LEU A 34 -13.57 30.59 -23.69
N PRO A 35 -13.85 31.69 -22.98
CA PRO A 35 -12.87 32.76 -22.71
C PRO A 35 -12.07 32.52 -21.42
N PRO A 36 -10.92 33.22 -21.21
CA PRO A 36 -9.94 32.94 -20.18
C PRO A 36 -10.26 33.56 -18.79
N PRO A 37 -9.58 33.12 -17.72
CA PRO A 37 -9.87 33.58 -16.36
C PRO A 37 -9.11 34.89 -16.01
N HIS A 38 -9.80 35.83 -15.41
CA HIS A 38 -9.18 36.99 -14.74
C HIS A 38 -9.11 36.77 -13.23
N SER A 39 -7.93 37.09 -12.70
CA SER A 39 -7.61 37.23 -11.29
C SER A 39 -8.28 38.46 -10.67
N ALA A 40 -8.82 38.32 -9.46
CA ALA A 40 -8.92 39.45 -8.54
C ALA A 40 -9.14 39.03 -7.09
N ALA A 41 -8.56 39.81 -6.22
CA ALA A 41 -8.33 39.61 -4.82
C ALA A 41 -9.55 39.84 -3.91
N ASN A 42 -9.41 39.31 -2.70
CA ASN A 42 -10.28 39.34 -1.55
C ASN A 42 -10.85 40.67 -1.11
N SER A 43 -12.14 40.69 -0.83
CA SER A 43 -12.72 41.46 0.28
C SER A 43 -13.94 40.72 0.80
N ILE A 44 -13.91 40.36 2.09
CA ILE A 44 -15.02 39.69 2.80
C ILE A 44 -16.03 40.78 3.13
N THR A 45 -17.10 40.83 2.36
CA THR A 45 -18.33 41.49 2.74
C THR A 45 -19.37 40.43 3.05
N ILE A 46 -19.88 40.46 4.28
CA ILE A 46 -21.01 39.63 4.75
C ILE A 46 -22.23 40.06 3.95
N SER A 47 -22.55 39.32 2.88
CA SER A 47 -23.80 39.50 2.12
C SER A 47 -24.89 38.70 2.79
N SER A 48 -26.06 39.29 2.97
CA SER A 48 -27.33 38.68 3.37
C SER A 48 -27.58 37.35 2.66
N PRO A 49 -28.10 36.30 3.34
CA PRO A 49 -28.33 35.01 2.72
C PRO A 49 -29.28 35.13 1.55
N LYS A 50 -28.87 34.62 0.37
CA LYS A 50 -29.76 34.52 -0.79
C LYS A 50 -30.92 33.58 -0.44
N PRO A 51 -32.15 33.88 -0.85
CA PRO A 51 -33.29 32.98 -0.60
C PRO A 51 -33.06 31.61 -1.25
N ILE A 52 -33.27 30.53 -0.48
CA ILE A 52 -33.22 29.18 -1.00
C ILE A 52 -34.58 28.86 -1.62
N ILE A 53 -34.66 29.05 -2.92
CA ILE A 53 -35.89 28.74 -3.73
C ILE A 53 -35.63 27.40 -4.42
N VAL A 54 -36.52 26.42 -4.19
CA VAL A 54 -36.52 25.13 -4.90
C VAL A 54 -37.64 25.14 -5.94
N GLU A 55 -37.26 24.94 -7.20
CA GLU A 55 -38.16 24.87 -8.34
C GLU A 55 -38.43 23.41 -8.77
N GLU A 56 -39.62 23.07 -9.18
CA GLU A 56 -39.93 21.78 -9.79
C GLU A 56 -39.27 21.68 -11.18
N GLY A 57 -38.62 20.52 -11.45
CA GLY A 57 -38.03 20.25 -12.77
C GLY A 57 -39.08 19.94 -13.86
N PRO A 58 -38.70 20.00 -15.18
CA PRO A 58 -39.63 19.99 -16.29
C PRO A 58 -40.31 18.65 -16.68
N ASP A 59 -40.23 17.59 -15.90
CA ASP A 59 -40.56 16.23 -16.30
C ASP A 59 -41.86 15.64 -15.68
N ASP A 60 -42.86 16.44 -15.32
CA ASP A 60 -44.16 15.88 -14.96
C ASP A 60 -45.31 16.55 -15.74
N VAL A 61 -45.86 15.79 -16.71
CA VAL A 61 -47.04 16.10 -17.46
C VAL A 61 -48.25 15.92 -16.56
N LEU A 62 -48.58 16.95 -15.81
CA LEU A 62 -49.96 17.29 -15.36
C LEU A 62 -49.91 18.71 -14.78
N SER A 63 -50.61 19.62 -15.44
CA SER A 63 -50.79 21.02 -15.11
C SER A 63 -51.11 21.31 -13.64
N PHE A 64 -50.12 21.63 -12.85
CA PHE A 64 -50.26 22.42 -11.64
C PHE A 64 -49.35 23.63 -11.74
N HIS A 65 -49.86 24.80 -11.48
CA HIS A 65 -49.23 26.12 -11.54
C HIS A 65 -47.85 26.13 -10.86
N ASN A 66 -46.83 26.66 -11.52
CA ASN A 66 -45.49 26.95 -10.98
C ASN A 66 -45.59 27.76 -9.66
N ARG A 67 -45.79 27.07 -8.54
CA ARG A 67 -45.72 27.66 -7.22
C ARG A 67 -44.28 27.57 -6.74
N ARG A 68 -43.58 28.70 -6.65
CA ARG A 68 -42.31 28.81 -6.00
C ARG A 68 -42.51 28.77 -4.48
N TYR A 69 -41.93 27.80 -3.81
CA TYR A 69 -41.95 27.72 -2.36
C TYR A 69 -40.67 28.32 -1.80
N ASP A 70 -40.81 29.35 -0.94
CA ASP A 70 -39.68 29.98 -0.21
C ASP A 70 -39.53 29.31 1.17
N PHE A 71 -38.44 28.63 1.39
CA PHE A 71 -38.10 27.98 2.66
C PHE A 71 -37.29 28.86 3.61
N THR A 72 -36.90 30.07 3.19
CA THR A 72 -36.09 30.99 4.01
C THR A 72 -36.69 31.28 5.36
N PRO A 73 -38.02 31.53 5.53
CA PRO A 73 -38.64 31.77 6.85
C PRO A 73 -38.49 30.59 7.80
N LEU A 74 -38.66 29.34 7.27
CA LEU A 74 -38.52 28.13 8.08
C LEU A 74 -37.08 27.93 8.53
N LEU A 75 -36.10 28.12 7.63
CA LEU A 75 -34.69 27.95 7.95
C LEU A 75 -34.21 29.00 8.96
N HIS A 76 -34.71 30.24 8.85
CA HIS A 76 -34.43 31.30 9.81
C HIS A 76 -35.03 30.99 11.19
N PHE A 77 -36.26 30.50 11.23
CA PHE A 77 -36.91 30.06 12.46
C PHE A 77 -36.10 28.96 13.15
N LEU A 78 -35.69 27.91 12.41
CA LEU A 78 -34.90 26.79 12.93
C LEU A 78 -33.46 27.19 13.30
N SER A 79 -32.86 28.18 12.69
CA SER A 79 -31.52 28.69 13.03
C SER A 79 -31.53 29.51 14.35
N ASN A 80 -32.66 30.12 14.70
CA ASN A 80 -32.79 30.94 15.89
C ASN A 80 -33.36 30.16 17.11
N SER A 81 -33.83 28.93 16.89
CA SER A 81 -34.29 28.01 17.96
C SER A 81 -33.07 27.16 18.38
N ASP A 82 -32.23 27.68 19.28
CA ASP A 82 -31.11 26.92 19.88
C ASP A 82 -31.67 25.84 20.81
N PRO A 83 -31.32 24.53 20.62
CA PRO A 83 -31.84 23.47 21.50
C PRO A 83 -31.20 23.45 22.92
N ASN A 84 -30.28 24.37 23.23
CA ASN A 84 -29.54 24.43 24.50
C ASN A 84 -29.85 25.66 25.37
N SER A 85 -30.90 26.42 25.12
CA SER A 85 -31.32 27.46 26.04
C SER A 85 -32.31 26.91 27.06
N ASP A 86 -31.79 26.30 28.11
CA ASP A 86 -32.50 26.17 29.40
C ASP A 86 -32.66 27.57 30.01
N SER A 87 -33.64 28.30 29.55
CA SER A 87 -34.09 29.52 30.21
C SER A 87 -35.57 29.37 30.60
N ASP A 88 -35.77 28.98 31.82
CA ASP A 88 -37.03 29.01 32.58
C ASP A 88 -37.53 30.46 32.82
N SER A 89 -37.67 31.29 31.79
CA SER A 89 -38.25 32.62 32.01
C SER A 89 -38.70 33.30 30.72
N ALA A 90 -39.75 32.77 30.06
CA ALA A 90 -40.63 33.59 29.22
C ALA A 90 -41.95 32.84 28.98
N PRO A 91 -43.11 33.52 28.91
CA PRO A 91 -44.41 32.85 28.79
C PRO A 91 -44.58 32.23 27.38
N PRO A 92 -45.17 31.04 27.27
CA PRO A 92 -45.18 30.18 26.06
C PRO A 92 -46.14 30.61 24.94
N THR A 93 -46.66 31.83 24.93
CA THR A 93 -47.82 32.17 24.08
C THR A 93 -47.51 32.84 22.73
N SER A 94 -46.29 33.27 22.43
CA SER A 94 -45.97 33.93 21.16
C SER A 94 -45.17 33.07 20.15
N LEU A 95 -44.36 32.12 20.61
CA LEU A 95 -43.58 31.20 19.76
C LEU A 95 -44.46 30.11 19.14
N ASP A 96 -45.44 29.59 19.88
CA ASP A 96 -46.38 28.58 19.39
C ASP A 96 -47.25 29.10 18.25
N SER A 97 -47.60 30.38 18.22
CA SER A 97 -48.42 30.98 17.14
C SER A 97 -47.66 31.13 15.83
N THR A 98 -46.37 31.48 15.86
CA THR A 98 -45.52 31.61 14.68
C THR A 98 -45.13 30.26 14.08
N GLU A 99 -44.84 29.26 14.91
CA GLU A 99 -44.59 27.89 14.50
C GLU A 99 -45.81 27.24 13.85
N PHE A 100 -46.98 27.45 14.43
CA PHE A 100 -48.24 26.95 13.86
C PHE A 100 -48.60 27.60 12.52
N GLN A 101 -48.37 28.91 12.38
CA GLN A 101 -48.59 29.63 11.11
C GLN A 101 -47.63 29.15 10.02
N LEU A 102 -46.35 28.85 10.36
CA LEU A 102 -45.41 28.25 9.44
C LEU A 102 -45.86 26.85 9.03
N ALA A 103 -46.30 26.01 9.96
CA ALA A 103 -46.80 24.68 9.68
C ALA A 103 -47.99 24.69 8.71
N GLU A 104 -48.94 25.63 8.89
CA GLU A 104 -50.07 25.77 8.00
C GLU A 104 -49.67 26.27 6.60
N SER A 105 -48.66 27.19 6.48
CA SER A 105 -48.20 27.71 5.20
C SER A 105 -47.43 26.63 4.38
N TYR A 106 -46.80 25.65 5.00
CA TYR A 106 -46.08 24.57 4.35
C TYR A 106 -46.89 23.26 4.21
N ARG A 107 -48.15 23.24 4.65
CA ARG A 107 -49.00 22.03 4.59
C ARG A 107 -49.25 21.47 3.21
N ALA A 108 -49.19 22.32 2.16
CA ALA A 108 -49.41 21.95 0.77
C ALA A 108 -48.11 21.65 -0.01
N VAL A 109 -46.96 21.64 0.63
CA VAL A 109 -45.65 21.39 -0.04
C VAL A 109 -45.52 19.91 -0.39
N PRO A 110 -45.29 19.56 -1.67
CA PRO A 110 -45.10 18.17 -2.10
C PRO A 110 -43.81 17.54 -1.49
N ALA A 111 -43.87 16.23 -1.22
CA ALA A 111 -42.74 15.48 -0.67
C ALA A 111 -41.41 15.61 -1.48
N PRO A 112 -41.41 15.61 -2.82
CA PRO A 112 -40.20 15.81 -3.62
C PRO A 112 -39.45 17.12 -3.33
N LEU A 113 -40.17 18.20 -3.01
CA LEU A 113 -39.50 19.48 -2.65
C LEU A 113 -38.82 19.42 -1.29
N TRP A 114 -39.39 18.73 -0.31
CA TRP A 114 -38.71 18.45 0.96
C TRP A 114 -37.45 17.61 0.77
N HIS A 115 -37.47 16.61 -0.12
CA HIS A 115 -36.29 15.82 -0.47
C HIS A 115 -35.21 16.69 -1.13
N ALA A 116 -35.62 17.59 -2.07
CA ALA A 116 -34.69 18.51 -2.75
C ALA A 116 -34.06 19.51 -1.76
N LEU A 117 -34.86 20.08 -0.83
CA LEU A 117 -34.39 20.97 0.22
C LEU A 117 -33.35 20.27 1.10
N LEU A 118 -33.67 19.05 1.59
CA LEU A 118 -32.73 18.29 2.42
C LEU A 118 -31.45 17.91 1.67
N LYS A 119 -31.52 17.51 0.40
CA LYS A 119 -30.32 17.27 -0.41
C LYS A 119 -29.45 18.52 -0.52
N SER A 120 -30.07 19.69 -0.73
CA SER A 120 -29.36 20.97 -0.77
C SER A 120 -28.69 21.32 0.56
N LEU A 121 -29.41 21.19 1.69
CA LEU A 121 -28.85 21.42 3.02
C LEU A 121 -27.74 20.43 3.39
N CYS A 122 -27.91 19.17 3.03
CA CYS A 122 -26.91 18.10 3.25
C CYS A 122 -25.70 18.16 2.31
N ALA A 123 -25.68 19.05 1.32
CA ALA A 123 -24.51 19.27 0.46
C ALA A 123 -23.35 19.97 1.19
N SER A 124 -23.67 20.76 2.25
CA SER A 124 -22.72 21.48 3.07
C SER A 124 -22.68 20.91 4.49
N SER A 125 -21.49 20.66 5.04
CA SER A 125 -21.32 20.17 6.40
C SER A 125 -21.83 21.13 7.49
N SER A 126 -21.81 22.43 7.22
CA SER A 126 -22.30 23.47 8.14
C SER A 126 -23.82 23.49 8.30
N SER A 127 -24.57 22.99 7.30
CA SER A 127 -26.03 23.05 7.27
C SER A 127 -26.70 21.75 7.74
N ILE A 128 -25.95 20.74 8.17
CA ILE A 128 -26.53 19.44 8.57
C ILE A 128 -27.42 19.57 9.84
N ASN A 129 -27.04 20.44 10.77
CA ASN A 129 -27.85 20.70 11.96
C ASN A 129 -29.23 21.30 11.59
N LEU A 130 -29.26 22.19 10.57
CA LEU A 130 -30.50 22.72 10.02
C LEU A 130 -31.31 21.63 9.32
N ALA A 131 -30.67 20.74 8.57
CA ALA A 131 -31.35 19.59 7.95
C ALA A 131 -32.00 18.67 8.99
N TYR A 132 -31.29 18.45 10.13
CA TYR A 132 -31.85 17.71 11.26
C TYR A 132 -33.06 18.44 11.86
N GLY A 133 -32.96 19.75 12.09
CA GLY A 133 -34.05 20.60 12.55
C GLY A 133 -35.26 20.53 11.63
N VAL A 134 -35.09 20.58 10.31
CA VAL A 134 -36.17 20.46 9.32
C VAL A 134 -36.88 19.12 9.46
N VAL A 135 -36.16 18.00 9.55
CA VAL A 135 -36.77 16.65 9.69
C VAL A 135 -37.53 16.53 10.99
N SER A 136 -36.96 17.00 12.12
CA SER A 136 -37.61 17.00 13.42
C SER A 136 -38.88 17.86 13.41
N TRP A 137 -38.83 19.05 12.78
CA TRP A 137 -39.98 19.93 12.65
C TRP A 137 -41.11 19.34 11.78
N LEU A 138 -40.73 18.73 10.63
CA LEU A 138 -41.70 18.00 9.79
C LEU A 138 -42.42 16.89 10.55
N GLN A 139 -41.67 16.13 11.37
CA GLN A 139 -42.28 15.09 12.22
C GLN A 139 -43.24 15.65 13.24
N LYS A 140 -42.85 16.73 13.95
CA LYS A 140 -43.67 17.37 14.95
C LYS A 140 -45.05 17.79 14.41
N HIS A 141 -45.07 18.26 13.18
CA HIS A 141 -46.28 18.77 12.52
C HIS A 141 -46.97 17.79 11.53
N ASN A 142 -46.46 16.55 11.39
CA ASN A 142 -47.00 15.55 10.47
C ASN A 142 -47.15 16.03 9.00
N LEU A 143 -46.19 16.80 8.52
CA LEU A 143 -46.26 17.46 7.19
C LEU A 143 -45.71 16.63 6.03
N CYS A 144 -45.18 15.45 6.26
CA CYS A 144 -44.64 14.57 5.23
C CYS A 144 -45.09 13.14 5.44
N PHE A 145 -45.52 12.46 4.36
CA PHE A 145 -45.96 11.06 4.40
C PHE A 145 -44.82 10.05 4.19
N SER A 146 -43.67 10.48 3.66
CA SER A 146 -42.52 9.61 3.34
C SER A 146 -41.24 10.04 4.10
N TYR A 147 -41.24 9.78 5.38
CA TYR A 147 -40.06 10.08 6.23
C TYR A 147 -38.86 9.21 5.93
N GLU A 148 -39.08 8.02 5.38
CA GLU A 148 -38.04 7.04 5.06
C GLU A 148 -36.90 7.63 4.22
N LEU A 149 -37.24 8.27 3.11
CA LEU A 149 -36.27 8.90 2.22
C LEU A 149 -35.56 10.09 2.88
N LEU A 150 -36.27 10.88 3.70
CA LEU A 150 -35.71 11.99 4.47
C LEU A 150 -34.66 11.50 5.45
N TYR A 151 -34.94 10.41 6.19
CA TYR A 151 -34.00 9.79 7.10
C TYR A 151 -32.79 9.22 6.37
N SER A 152 -33.00 8.54 5.24
CA SER A 152 -31.88 7.98 4.48
C SER A 152 -30.92 9.07 3.97
N ILE A 153 -31.46 10.22 3.50
CA ILE A 153 -30.67 11.38 3.07
C ILE A 153 -29.85 11.93 4.25
N LEU A 154 -30.48 12.10 5.42
CA LEU A 154 -29.83 12.65 6.60
C LEU A 154 -28.79 11.70 7.18
N ILE A 155 -29.06 10.39 7.26
CA ILE A 155 -28.10 9.36 7.68
C ILE A 155 -26.87 9.34 6.74
N ASN A 156 -27.10 9.43 5.43
CA ASN A 156 -26.00 9.52 4.47
C ASN A 156 -25.15 10.79 4.65
N ALA A 157 -25.77 11.91 4.97
CA ALA A 157 -25.08 13.17 5.24
C ALA A 157 -24.26 13.10 6.54
N LEU A 158 -24.84 12.58 7.63
CA LEU A 158 -24.16 12.35 8.90
C LEU A 158 -22.98 11.38 8.74
N GLY A 159 -23.15 10.34 7.92
CA GLY A 159 -22.05 9.42 7.59
C GLY A 159 -20.89 10.07 6.81
N ARG A 160 -21.14 11.14 6.04
CA ARG A 160 -20.08 11.91 5.36
C ARG A 160 -19.31 12.83 6.29
N THR A 161 -19.93 13.25 7.40
CA THR A 161 -19.34 14.18 8.39
C THR A 161 -18.83 13.48 9.63
N GLU A 162 -18.63 12.16 9.56
CA GLU A 162 -18.09 11.32 10.64
C GLU A 162 -18.96 11.27 11.91
N LYS A 163 -20.21 11.74 11.84
CA LYS A 163 -21.18 11.74 12.94
C LYS A 163 -22.00 10.43 13.00
N LEU A 164 -21.29 9.30 13.04
CA LEU A 164 -21.91 7.98 12.97
C LEU A 164 -22.86 7.70 14.14
N TYR A 165 -22.52 8.17 15.35
CA TYR A 165 -23.36 8.00 16.53
C TYR A 165 -24.74 8.65 16.35
N GLU A 166 -24.79 9.88 15.84
CA GLU A 166 -26.05 10.59 15.55
C GLU A 166 -26.89 9.86 14.49
N ALA A 167 -26.24 9.28 13.47
CA ALA A 167 -26.92 8.46 12.46
C ALA A 167 -27.59 7.21 13.07
N PHE A 168 -26.94 6.54 14.02
CA PHE A 168 -27.54 5.42 14.76
C PHE A 168 -28.69 5.84 15.67
N LEU A 169 -28.59 6.97 16.37
CA LEU A 169 -29.68 7.50 17.19
C LEU A 169 -30.92 7.80 16.36
N LEU A 170 -30.75 8.36 15.16
CA LEU A 170 -31.86 8.57 14.21
C LEU A 170 -32.51 7.25 13.81
N SER A 171 -31.71 6.22 13.55
CA SER A 171 -32.21 4.92 13.12
C SER A 171 -33.02 4.18 14.20
N GLN A 172 -32.78 4.48 15.47
CA GLN A 172 -33.52 3.85 16.60
C GLN A 172 -34.97 4.39 16.75
N ARG A 173 -35.26 5.54 16.14
CA ARG A 173 -36.57 6.21 16.25
C ARG A 173 -37.62 5.66 15.30
N GLN A 174 -37.24 4.76 14.39
CA GLN A 174 -38.16 4.18 13.38
C GLN A 174 -37.86 2.72 13.11
N THR A 175 -38.85 2.03 12.47
CA THR A 175 -38.61 0.70 11.87
C THR A 175 -37.64 0.85 10.70
N LEU A 176 -36.56 0.05 10.73
CA LEU A 176 -35.55 0.08 9.69
C LEU A 176 -36.12 -0.50 8.38
N THR A 177 -36.04 0.26 7.32
CA THR A 177 -36.44 -0.13 5.97
C THR A 177 -35.20 -0.40 5.12
N PRO A 178 -35.31 -1.03 3.95
CA PRO A 178 -34.16 -1.25 3.06
C PRO A 178 -33.34 0.01 2.78
N LEU A 179 -34.01 1.15 2.52
CA LEU A 179 -33.33 2.43 2.26
C LEU A 179 -32.52 2.94 3.46
N THR A 180 -33.08 2.80 4.66
CA THR A 180 -32.36 3.20 5.89
C THR A 180 -31.22 2.26 6.21
N TYR A 181 -31.36 0.94 5.95
CA TYR A 181 -30.27 -0.02 6.04
C TYR A 181 -29.13 0.35 5.08
N ASN A 182 -29.44 0.61 3.80
CA ASN A 182 -28.43 1.00 2.81
C ASN A 182 -27.69 2.28 3.22
N ALA A 183 -28.41 3.27 3.75
CA ALA A 183 -27.80 4.50 4.24
C ALA A 183 -26.88 4.27 5.42
N LEU A 184 -27.27 3.44 6.42
CA LEU A 184 -26.46 3.09 7.59
C LEU A 184 -25.24 2.25 7.23
N ILE A 185 -25.41 1.22 6.40
CA ILE A 185 -24.30 0.37 5.92
C ILE A 185 -23.29 1.23 5.18
N GLY A 186 -23.76 2.10 4.27
CA GLY A 186 -22.90 3.04 3.55
C GLY A 186 -22.22 4.06 4.46
N ALA A 187 -22.88 4.53 5.54
CA ALA A 187 -22.29 5.40 6.54
C ALA A 187 -21.20 4.68 7.34
N CYS A 188 -21.47 3.47 7.84
CA CYS A 188 -20.48 2.63 8.52
C CYS A 188 -19.27 2.32 7.64
N ALA A 189 -19.49 1.92 6.40
CA ALA A 189 -18.43 1.64 5.44
C ALA A 189 -17.53 2.88 5.22
N ARG A 190 -18.11 4.07 5.00
CA ARG A 190 -17.33 5.31 4.81
C ARG A 190 -16.50 5.70 6.02
N ASN A 191 -16.98 5.40 7.24
CA ASN A 191 -16.27 5.71 8.49
C ASN A 191 -15.31 4.58 8.94
N GLY A 192 -15.17 3.51 8.17
CA GLY A 192 -14.23 2.45 8.45
C GLY A 192 -14.71 1.35 9.38
N ASP A 193 -15.95 1.40 9.80
CA ASP A 193 -16.56 0.47 10.72
C ASP A 193 -17.17 -0.73 9.98
N ILE A 194 -16.29 -1.52 9.31
CA ILE A 194 -16.73 -2.63 8.45
C ILE A 194 -17.45 -3.72 9.26
N GLU A 195 -17.03 -3.95 10.50
CA GLU A 195 -17.69 -4.93 11.37
C GLU A 195 -19.14 -4.56 11.64
N LYS A 196 -19.42 -3.28 11.95
CA LYS A 196 -20.79 -2.80 12.12
C LYS A 196 -21.59 -2.84 10.81
N ALA A 197 -20.95 -2.55 9.67
CA ALA A 197 -21.60 -2.67 8.37
C ALA A 197 -22.05 -4.11 8.09
N LEU A 198 -21.19 -5.11 8.32
CA LEU A 198 -21.52 -6.54 8.16
C LEU A 198 -22.58 -7.01 9.15
N ASN A 199 -22.52 -6.54 10.40
CA ASN A 199 -23.55 -6.82 11.39
C ASN A 199 -24.91 -6.24 10.99
N LEU A 200 -24.95 -5.05 10.40
CA LEU A 200 -26.18 -4.44 9.85
C LEU A 200 -26.70 -5.25 8.65
N MET A 201 -25.86 -5.74 7.74
CA MET A 201 -26.29 -6.64 6.66
C MET A 201 -26.89 -7.94 7.21
N SER A 202 -26.26 -8.52 8.23
CA SER A 202 -26.79 -9.72 8.90
C SER A 202 -28.13 -9.46 9.62
N LYS A 203 -28.32 -8.26 10.17
CA LYS A 203 -29.58 -7.82 10.76
C LYS A 203 -30.64 -7.60 9.70
N MET A 204 -30.28 -6.96 8.59
CA MET A 204 -31.17 -6.73 7.43
C MET A 204 -31.75 -8.06 6.90
N ARG A 205 -30.90 -9.11 6.77
CA ARG A 205 -31.38 -10.46 6.40
C ARG A 205 -32.34 -11.08 7.43
N ARG A 206 -32.07 -10.90 8.72
CA ARG A 206 -32.96 -11.37 9.80
C ARG A 206 -34.31 -10.68 9.82
N ASP A 207 -34.35 -9.40 9.48
CA ASP A 207 -35.58 -8.61 9.37
C ASP A 207 -36.35 -8.88 8.05
N GLY A 208 -35.89 -9.86 7.24
CA GLY A 208 -36.56 -10.31 6.01
C GLY A 208 -36.20 -9.53 4.75
N TYR A 209 -35.22 -8.61 4.84
CA TYR A 209 -34.76 -7.85 3.67
C TYR A 209 -33.47 -8.42 3.12
N GLN A 210 -33.33 -8.44 1.80
CA GLN A 210 -32.06 -8.83 1.16
C GLN A 210 -31.17 -7.62 0.93
N PRO A 211 -29.83 -7.74 1.25
CA PRO A 211 -28.85 -6.74 0.83
C PRO A 211 -28.85 -6.57 -0.68
N ASP A 212 -28.58 -5.36 -1.14
CA ASP A 212 -28.51 -5.03 -2.57
C ASP A 212 -27.07 -4.74 -3.01
N PHE A 213 -26.87 -4.46 -4.30
CA PHE A 213 -25.56 -4.15 -4.88
C PHE A 213 -24.90 -2.91 -4.24
N VAL A 214 -25.70 -1.94 -3.74
CA VAL A 214 -25.21 -0.70 -3.12
C VAL A 214 -24.49 -1.00 -1.81
N ASN A 215 -24.98 -1.98 -1.04
CA ASN A 215 -24.37 -2.39 0.22
C ASN A 215 -22.96 -2.98 0.00
N TYR A 216 -22.87 -3.92 -0.93
CA TYR A 216 -21.58 -4.55 -1.24
C TYR A 216 -20.59 -3.59 -1.88
N SER A 217 -21.06 -2.78 -2.85
CA SER A 217 -20.23 -1.76 -3.50
C SER A 217 -19.68 -0.76 -2.49
N SER A 218 -20.50 -0.30 -1.53
CA SER A 218 -20.05 0.62 -0.48
C SER A 218 -18.92 0.05 0.38
N ILE A 219 -19.00 -1.22 0.76
CA ILE A 219 -17.97 -1.92 1.54
C ILE A 219 -16.69 -2.11 0.72
N ILE A 220 -16.82 -2.61 -0.52
CA ILE A 220 -15.68 -2.84 -1.41
C ILE A 220 -14.97 -1.53 -1.76
N GLN A 221 -15.71 -0.46 -2.04
CA GLN A 221 -15.15 0.87 -2.31
C GLN A 221 -14.36 1.42 -1.12
N TYR A 222 -14.86 1.27 0.09
CA TYR A 222 -14.11 1.69 1.28
C TYR A 222 -12.82 0.89 1.42
N LEU A 223 -12.89 -0.43 1.35
CA LEU A 223 -11.72 -1.30 1.44
C LEU A 223 -10.65 -0.92 0.40
N THR A 224 -11.07 -0.70 -0.83
CA THR A 224 -10.19 -0.26 -1.92
C THR A 224 -9.58 1.12 -1.71
N ARG A 225 -10.29 2.07 -1.09
CA ARG A 225 -9.76 3.42 -0.78
C ARG A 225 -8.79 3.41 0.39
N SER A 226 -9.10 2.65 1.44
CA SER A 226 -8.27 2.55 2.65
C SER A 226 -7.01 1.71 2.48
N ASN A 227 -6.81 1.09 1.32
CA ASN A 227 -5.71 0.15 1.04
C ASN A 227 -5.64 -1.03 2.02
N ARG A 228 -6.77 -1.41 2.62
CA ARG A 228 -6.93 -2.52 3.57
C ARG A 228 -7.62 -3.71 2.92
N VAL A 229 -7.39 -3.90 1.63
CA VAL A 229 -8.03 -4.97 0.86
C VAL A 229 -7.27 -6.26 1.07
N ASP A 230 -7.98 -7.29 1.50
CA ASP A 230 -7.48 -8.67 1.61
C ASP A 230 -8.22 -9.56 0.61
N SER A 231 -7.46 -10.34 -0.19
CA SER A 231 -8.05 -11.18 -1.24
C SER A 231 -8.99 -12.27 -0.69
N PRO A 232 -8.68 -13.00 0.41
CA PRO A 232 -9.62 -13.93 1.04
C PRO A 232 -10.93 -13.28 1.50
N PHE A 233 -10.86 -12.07 2.05
CA PHE A 233 -12.05 -11.36 2.51
C PHE A 233 -12.95 -10.93 1.34
N LEU A 234 -12.36 -10.42 0.26
CA LEU A 234 -13.11 -10.12 -0.97
C LEU A 234 -13.75 -11.37 -1.58
N GLN A 235 -13.05 -12.50 -1.54
CA GLN A 235 -13.61 -13.77 -2.02
C GLN A 235 -14.83 -14.20 -1.20
N LYS A 236 -14.81 -13.98 0.12
CA LYS A 236 -15.95 -14.23 0.99
C LYS A 236 -17.13 -13.31 0.64
N LEU A 237 -16.90 -12.01 0.48
CA LEU A 237 -17.95 -11.07 0.04
C LEU A 237 -18.53 -11.46 -1.31
N TYR A 238 -17.69 -11.88 -2.25
CA TYR A 238 -18.14 -12.36 -3.55
C TYR A 238 -19.04 -13.60 -3.44
N SER A 239 -18.65 -14.58 -2.60
CA SER A 239 -19.50 -15.77 -2.37
C SER A 239 -20.83 -15.41 -1.71
N GLU A 240 -20.90 -14.36 -0.90
CA GLU A 240 -22.16 -13.85 -0.36
C GLU A 240 -23.02 -13.19 -1.46
N ILE A 241 -22.42 -12.42 -2.37
CA ILE A 241 -23.10 -11.82 -3.54
C ILE A 241 -23.72 -12.91 -4.42
N GLU A 242 -22.99 -14.00 -4.68
CA GLU A 242 -23.51 -15.14 -5.44
C GLU A 242 -24.67 -15.85 -4.69
N SER A 243 -24.55 -16.03 -3.38
CA SER A 243 -25.60 -16.67 -2.57
C SER A 243 -26.87 -15.85 -2.51
N ASP A 244 -26.76 -14.52 -2.46
CA ASP A 244 -27.86 -13.57 -2.44
C ASP A 244 -28.45 -13.33 -3.84
N LYS A 245 -27.89 -13.97 -4.90
CA LYS A 245 -28.29 -13.87 -6.31
C LYS A 245 -28.43 -12.45 -6.82
N ILE A 246 -27.48 -11.59 -6.43
CA ILE A 246 -27.46 -10.18 -6.82
C ILE A 246 -26.99 -10.08 -8.27
N GLU A 247 -27.76 -9.37 -9.10
CA GLU A 247 -27.32 -9.02 -10.44
C GLU A 247 -26.09 -8.11 -10.39
N MET A 248 -25.03 -8.53 -11.06
CA MET A 248 -23.80 -7.75 -11.12
C MET A 248 -23.91 -6.69 -12.21
N ASP A 249 -24.13 -5.47 -11.77
CA ASP A 249 -24.05 -4.31 -12.66
C ASP A 249 -22.58 -3.94 -12.98
N GLY A 250 -22.40 -3.07 -13.96
CA GLY A 250 -21.07 -2.62 -14.36
C GLY A 250 -20.31 -1.86 -13.25
N HIS A 251 -21.01 -1.28 -12.26
CA HIS A 251 -20.38 -0.59 -11.14
C HIS A 251 -19.80 -1.57 -10.13
N LEU A 252 -20.59 -2.53 -9.68
CA LEU A 252 -20.17 -3.56 -8.72
C LEU A 252 -19.05 -4.41 -9.31
N MET A 253 -19.13 -4.78 -10.59
CA MET A 253 -18.09 -5.52 -11.29
C MET A 253 -16.76 -4.74 -11.32
N ASN A 254 -16.80 -3.44 -11.64
CA ASN A 254 -15.61 -2.59 -11.59
C ASN A 254 -15.02 -2.50 -10.17
N ASP A 255 -15.85 -2.39 -9.14
CA ASP A 255 -15.40 -2.32 -7.75
C ASP A 255 -14.72 -3.64 -7.32
N ILE A 256 -15.26 -4.81 -7.73
CA ILE A 256 -14.67 -6.13 -7.48
C ILE A 256 -13.32 -6.27 -8.18
N ILE A 257 -13.25 -5.97 -9.48
CA ILE A 257 -11.99 -6.04 -10.25
C ILE A 257 -10.94 -5.13 -9.63
N LEU A 258 -11.30 -3.89 -9.29
CA LEU A 258 -10.42 -2.93 -8.65
C LEU A 258 -9.96 -3.42 -7.27
N GLY A 259 -10.86 -4.06 -6.51
CA GLY A 259 -10.57 -4.65 -5.22
C GLY A 259 -9.49 -5.72 -5.31
N PHE A 260 -9.66 -6.74 -6.17
CA PHE A 260 -8.68 -7.80 -6.35
C PHE A 260 -7.35 -7.28 -6.93
N SER A 261 -7.41 -6.29 -7.84
CA SER A 261 -6.20 -5.64 -8.35
C SER A 261 -5.38 -4.98 -7.23
N LYS A 262 -6.03 -4.26 -6.31
CA LYS A 262 -5.37 -3.62 -5.18
C LYS A 262 -4.94 -4.61 -4.09
N ALA A 263 -5.66 -5.72 -3.93
CA ALA A 263 -5.27 -6.82 -3.04
C ALA A 263 -4.02 -7.59 -3.54
N GLY A 264 -3.52 -7.27 -4.74
CA GLY A 264 -2.37 -7.93 -5.32
C GLY A 264 -2.67 -9.33 -5.87
N ASP A 265 -3.91 -9.59 -6.23
CA ASP A 265 -4.37 -10.85 -6.84
C ASP A 265 -4.80 -10.63 -8.30
N PRO A 266 -3.84 -10.53 -9.24
CA PRO A 266 -4.14 -10.27 -10.64
C PRO A 266 -4.88 -11.43 -11.30
N THR A 267 -4.72 -12.66 -10.81
CA THR A 267 -5.38 -13.84 -11.40
C THR A 267 -6.89 -13.76 -11.23
N ARG A 268 -7.36 -13.41 -10.03
CA ARG A 268 -8.79 -13.19 -9.81
C ARG A 268 -9.28 -11.94 -10.51
N ALA A 269 -8.50 -10.85 -10.51
CA ALA A 269 -8.85 -9.63 -11.24
C ALA A 269 -9.07 -9.90 -12.73
N LEU A 270 -8.21 -10.67 -13.40
CA LEU A 270 -8.37 -11.09 -14.80
C LEU A 270 -9.60 -11.98 -15.01
N ARG A 271 -9.87 -12.91 -14.09
CA ARG A 271 -11.08 -13.75 -14.18
C ARG A 271 -12.35 -12.91 -14.17
N PHE A 272 -12.45 -11.94 -13.27
CA PHE A 272 -13.61 -11.04 -13.19
C PHE A 272 -13.65 -10.08 -14.37
N LEU A 273 -12.51 -9.67 -14.91
CA LEU A 273 -12.43 -8.86 -16.12
C LEU A 273 -13.02 -9.64 -17.33
N ALA A 274 -12.60 -10.88 -17.53
CA ALA A 274 -13.12 -11.75 -18.57
C ALA A 274 -14.64 -12.01 -18.41
N MET A 275 -15.11 -12.17 -17.16
CA MET A 275 -16.53 -12.32 -16.86
C MET A 275 -17.31 -11.03 -17.17
N ALA A 276 -16.76 -9.85 -16.89
CA ALA A 276 -17.37 -8.58 -17.26
C ALA A 276 -17.52 -8.45 -18.77
N GLN A 277 -16.47 -8.76 -19.52
CA GLN A 277 -16.47 -8.72 -20.98
C GLN A 277 -17.48 -9.72 -21.60
N SER A 278 -17.55 -10.94 -21.07
CA SER A 278 -18.52 -11.96 -21.53
C SER A 278 -19.97 -11.54 -21.30
N ASN A 279 -20.23 -10.73 -20.26
CA ASN A 279 -21.54 -10.17 -19.96
C ASN A 279 -21.84 -8.84 -20.71
N GLY A 280 -20.94 -8.44 -21.62
CA GLY A 280 -21.10 -7.18 -22.39
C GLY A 280 -20.90 -5.91 -21.55
N LEU A 281 -20.32 -6.03 -20.35
CA LEU A 281 -20.02 -4.89 -19.50
C LEU A 281 -18.65 -4.31 -19.87
N ASN A 282 -18.56 -3.00 -20.08
CA ASN A 282 -17.32 -2.31 -20.40
C ASN A 282 -16.62 -1.82 -19.12
N PRO A 283 -15.46 -2.39 -18.72
CA PRO A 283 -14.69 -1.92 -17.58
C PRO A 283 -14.20 -0.48 -17.78
N LYS A 284 -14.13 0.26 -16.67
CA LYS A 284 -13.63 1.64 -16.69
C LYS A 284 -12.12 1.66 -17.01
N PRO A 285 -11.60 2.66 -17.74
CA PRO A 285 -10.16 2.78 -18.00
C PRO A 285 -9.30 2.80 -16.74
N SER A 286 -9.82 3.35 -15.64
CA SER A 286 -9.14 3.32 -14.33
C SER A 286 -9.02 1.91 -13.73
N THR A 287 -10.01 1.06 -13.97
CA THR A 287 -10.03 -0.35 -13.53
C THR A 287 -9.03 -1.17 -14.33
N LEU A 288 -9.01 -0.99 -15.64
CA LEU A 288 -8.02 -1.63 -16.53
C LEU A 288 -6.59 -1.25 -16.17
N ALA A 289 -6.33 0.04 -15.92
CA ALA A 289 -5.02 0.50 -15.45
C ALA A 289 -4.62 -0.13 -14.10
N ALA A 290 -5.57 -0.39 -13.21
CA ALA A 290 -5.30 -1.06 -11.93
C ALA A 290 -4.97 -2.55 -12.12
N VAL A 291 -5.60 -3.24 -13.08
CA VAL A 291 -5.26 -4.62 -13.45
C VAL A 291 -3.86 -4.69 -14.05
N ILE A 292 -3.52 -3.80 -14.99
CA ILE A 292 -2.16 -3.69 -15.57
C ILE A 292 -1.13 -3.47 -14.47
N LEU A 293 -1.41 -2.58 -13.51
CA LEU A 293 -0.53 -2.32 -12.38
C LEU A 293 -0.36 -3.57 -11.48
N ALA A 294 -1.43 -4.31 -11.23
CA ALA A 294 -1.37 -5.54 -10.43
C ALA A 294 -0.55 -6.63 -11.13
N LEU A 295 -0.72 -6.79 -12.43
CA LEU A 295 0.09 -7.69 -13.27
C LEU A 295 1.57 -7.30 -13.26
N GLY A 296 1.88 -6.02 -13.48
CA GLY A 296 3.24 -5.50 -13.40
C GLY A 296 3.87 -5.71 -12.02
N ASN A 297 3.12 -5.47 -10.94
CA ASN A 297 3.57 -5.70 -9.57
C ASN A 297 3.84 -7.19 -9.25
N SER A 298 3.20 -8.12 -9.94
CA SER A 298 3.44 -9.57 -9.80
C SER A 298 4.49 -10.12 -10.77
N GLY A 299 5.11 -9.26 -11.61
CA GLY A 299 6.10 -9.66 -12.60
C GLY A 299 5.54 -10.27 -13.90
N ARG A 300 4.19 -10.26 -14.05
CA ARG A 300 3.49 -10.78 -15.24
C ARG A 300 3.39 -9.69 -16.32
N THR A 301 4.54 -9.19 -16.76
CA THR A 301 4.61 -8.03 -17.68
C THR A 301 4.06 -8.32 -19.06
N GLN A 302 4.24 -9.54 -19.59
CA GLN A 302 3.70 -9.94 -20.88
C GLN A 302 2.15 -9.89 -20.93
N GLU A 303 1.50 -10.30 -19.86
CA GLU A 303 0.04 -10.22 -19.77
C GLU A 303 -0.43 -8.78 -19.55
N ALA A 304 0.36 -7.97 -18.85
CA ALA A 304 0.08 -6.53 -18.69
C ALA A 304 0.15 -5.82 -20.05
N GLU A 305 1.14 -6.17 -20.88
CA GLU A 305 1.32 -5.66 -22.24
C GLU A 305 0.17 -6.10 -23.17
N ALA A 306 -0.17 -7.39 -23.14
CA ALA A 306 -1.28 -7.91 -23.93
C ALA A 306 -2.62 -7.19 -23.59
N LEU A 307 -2.89 -6.97 -22.31
CA LEU A 307 -4.07 -6.22 -21.89
C LEU A 307 -4.01 -4.74 -22.31
N PHE A 308 -2.81 -4.15 -22.30
CA PHE A 308 -2.61 -2.77 -22.74
C PHE A 308 -2.87 -2.63 -24.26
N GLU A 309 -2.39 -3.57 -25.07
CA GLU A 309 -2.64 -3.60 -26.51
C GLU A 309 -4.14 -3.86 -26.81
N GLU A 310 -4.79 -4.76 -26.09
CA GLU A 310 -6.24 -5.00 -26.21
C GLU A 310 -7.06 -3.71 -25.98
N ILE A 311 -6.63 -2.88 -25.03
CA ILE A 311 -7.28 -1.57 -24.75
C ILE A 311 -7.14 -0.66 -25.98
N ARG A 312 -5.98 -0.65 -26.64
CA ARG A 312 -5.73 0.15 -27.85
C ARG A 312 -6.56 -0.35 -29.06
N GLU A 313 -6.59 -1.67 -29.26
CA GLU A 313 -7.36 -2.29 -30.33
C GLU A 313 -8.86 -2.06 -30.22
N ASN A 314 -9.38 -2.00 -29.00
CA ASN A 314 -10.77 -1.66 -28.70
C ASN A 314 -11.10 -0.16 -28.86
N GLY A 315 -10.17 0.65 -29.38
CA GLY A 315 -10.36 2.08 -29.62
C GLY A 315 -10.41 2.95 -28.35
N LEU A 316 -9.99 2.40 -27.21
CA LEU A 316 -9.81 3.16 -25.99
C LEU A 316 -8.40 3.76 -25.96
N GLU A 317 -8.29 5.07 -25.90
CA GLU A 317 -6.98 5.73 -25.76
C GLU A 317 -6.44 5.56 -24.34
N PRO A 318 -5.30 4.84 -24.16
CA PRO A 318 -4.66 4.72 -22.86
C PRO A 318 -4.21 6.10 -22.35
N ARG A 319 -4.61 6.44 -21.12
CA ARG A 319 -4.16 7.69 -20.46
C ARG A 319 -2.87 7.46 -19.69
N THR A 320 -2.23 8.54 -19.24
CA THR A 320 -0.99 8.54 -18.43
C THR A 320 -0.94 7.45 -17.36
N ARG A 321 -2.06 7.16 -16.68
CA ARG A 321 -2.12 6.09 -15.65
C ARG A 321 -1.88 4.69 -16.18
N ALA A 322 -2.33 4.37 -17.39
CA ALA A 322 -2.12 3.04 -17.98
C ALA A 322 -0.65 2.86 -18.40
N TYR A 323 -0.06 3.90 -19.02
CA TYR A 323 1.37 3.91 -19.34
C TYR A 323 2.23 3.81 -18.08
N ASN A 324 1.94 4.58 -17.03
CA ASN A 324 2.66 4.51 -15.76
C ASN A 324 2.51 3.13 -15.06
N ALA A 325 1.37 2.47 -15.20
CA ALA A 325 1.15 1.13 -14.67
C ALA A 325 2.04 0.09 -15.37
N LEU A 326 2.11 0.14 -16.70
CA LEU A 326 2.96 -0.74 -17.50
C LEU A 326 4.45 -0.44 -17.25
N LEU A 327 4.83 0.84 -17.27
CA LEU A 327 6.19 1.29 -16.95
C LEU A 327 6.66 0.80 -15.59
N LYS A 328 5.80 0.87 -14.56
CA LYS A 328 6.11 0.36 -13.22
C LYS A 328 6.35 -1.15 -13.21
N GLY A 329 5.62 -1.91 -14.04
CA GLY A 329 5.86 -3.34 -14.24
C GLY A 329 7.27 -3.61 -14.77
N TYR A 330 7.69 -2.91 -15.82
CA TYR A 330 9.04 -3.04 -16.40
C TYR A 330 10.15 -2.58 -15.47
N VAL A 331 9.91 -1.51 -14.70
CA VAL A 331 10.83 -1.08 -13.64
C VAL A 331 11.02 -2.19 -12.61
N LYS A 332 9.95 -2.84 -12.19
CA LYS A 332 10.02 -3.93 -11.20
C LYS A 332 10.76 -5.17 -11.70
N THR A 333 10.60 -5.52 -12.97
CA THR A 333 11.33 -6.64 -13.62
C THR A 333 12.74 -6.27 -14.05
N GLY A 334 13.14 -5.00 -13.93
CA GLY A 334 14.46 -4.51 -14.31
C GLY A 334 14.68 -4.38 -15.82
N SER A 335 13.60 -4.40 -16.62
CA SER A 335 13.67 -4.29 -18.08
C SER A 335 13.73 -2.82 -18.52
N LEU A 336 14.94 -2.25 -18.53
CA LEU A 336 15.14 -0.84 -18.89
C LEU A 336 14.72 -0.53 -20.34
N LYS A 337 15.00 -1.43 -21.29
CA LYS A 337 14.68 -1.20 -22.72
C LYS A 337 13.18 -1.07 -22.95
N ASP A 338 12.39 -1.91 -22.30
CA ASP A 338 10.93 -1.88 -22.41
C ASP A 338 10.36 -0.67 -21.68
N ALA A 339 10.99 -0.25 -20.58
CA ALA A 339 10.65 1.00 -19.91
C ALA A 339 10.88 2.24 -20.78
N GLU A 340 12.04 2.33 -21.47
CA GLU A 340 12.34 3.40 -22.44
C GLU A 340 11.35 3.36 -23.62
N PHE A 341 11.03 2.17 -24.12
CA PHE A 341 10.07 1.98 -25.21
C PHE A 341 8.68 2.51 -24.86
N VAL A 342 8.15 2.17 -23.66
CA VAL A 342 6.83 2.63 -23.19
C VAL A 342 6.75 4.15 -23.12
N VAL A 343 7.79 4.83 -22.66
CA VAL A 343 7.80 6.31 -22.60
C VAL A 343 7.83 6.89 -24.03
N SER A 344 8.62 6.31 -24.93
CA SER A 344 8.63 6.71 -26.35
C SER A 344 7.26 6.53 -27.03
N GLU A 345 6.57 5.42 -26.76
CA GLU A 345 5.22 5.17 -27.28
C GLU A 345 4.18 6.15 -26.68
N MET A 346 4.31 6.48 -25.39
CA MET A 346 3.49 7.47 -24.72
C MET A 346 3.60 8.83 -25.40
N GLU A 347 4.81 9.29 -25.69
CA GLU A 347 5.08 10.56 -26.39
C GLU A 347 4.55 10.54 -27.82
N LYS A 348 4.75 9.45 -28.58
CA LYS A 348 4.20 9.28 -29.94
C LYS A 348 2.68 9.32 -29.96
N ALA A 349 2.03 8.80 -28.91
CA ALA A 349 0.59 8.85 -28.77
C ALA A 349 0.09 10.26 -28.31
N GLY A 350 0.97 11.24 -28.16
CA GLY A 350 0.63 12.59 -27.71
C GLY A 350 0.25 12.68 -26.24
N VAL A 351 0.52 11.63 -25.45
CA VAL A 351 0.27 11.61 -24.00
C VAL A 351 1.53 12.13 -23.29
N MET A 352 1.45 13.31 -22.69
CA MET A 352 2.62 13.91 -22.06
C MET A 352 3.00 13.17 -20.76
N PRO A 353 4.31 12.84 -20.56
CA PRO A 353 4.85 12.33 -19.32
C PRO A 353 4.56 13.26 -18.15
N ASP A 354 4.12 12.70 -17.04
CA ASP A 354 3.92 13.41 -15.77
C ASP A 354 5.08 13.17 -14.79
N GLU A 355 5.01 13.81 -13.62
CA GLU A 355 6.00 13.63 -12.55
C GLU A 355 6.21 12.16 -12.17
N GLN A 356 5.14 11.36 -12.18
CA GLN A 356 5.21 9.94 -11.88
C GLN A 356 5.92 9.15 -12.99
N THR A 357 5.69 9.47 -14.26
CA THR A 357 6.39 8.87 -15.40
C THR A 357 7.89 9.08 -15.29
N TYR A 358 8.32 10.33 -15.09
CA TYR A 358 9.75 10.66 -14.94
C TYR A 358 10.37 10.00 -13.71
N SER A 359 9.65 9.95 -12.57
CA SER A 359 10.12 9.23 -11.37
C SER A 359 10.35 7.75 -11.62
N LEU A 360 9.44 7.09 -12.34
CA LEU A 360 9.58 5.68 -12.72
C LEU A 360 10.74 5.46 -13.69
N LEU A 361 10.95 6.37 -14.63
CA LEU A 361 12.07 6.29 -15.57
C LEU A 361 13.42 6.48 -14.85
N VAL A 362 13.49 7.42 -13.89
CA VAL A 362 14.65 7.56 -13.01
C VAL A 362 14.90 6.27 -12.23
N ASP A 363 13.86 5.63 -11.70
CA ASP A 363 13.97 4.34 -11.02
C ASP A 363 14.50 3.22 -11.94
N ALA A 364 14.04 3.16 -13.19
CA ALA A 364 14.53 2.20 -14.19
C ALA A 364 16.03 2.36 -14.45
N TYR A 365 16.46 3.60 -14.69
CA TYR A 365 17.88 3.91 -14.88
C TYR A 365 18.70 3.63 -13.62
N ALA A 366 18.14 3.94 -12.45
CA ALA A 366 18.75 3.69 -11.16
C ALA A 366 19.01 2.20 -10.94
N GLN A 367 18.01 1.35 -11.18
CA GLN A 367 18.14 -0.11 -11.06
C GLN A 367 19.15 -0.68 -12.07
N ALA A 368 19.15 -0.17 -13.31
CA ALA A 368 20.13 -0.53 -14.33
C ALA A 368 21.55 -0.01 -14.03
N GLY A 369 21.73 0.82 -13.00
CA GLY A 369 23.00 1.43 -12.65
C GLY A 369 23.49 2.52 -13.59
N ARG A 370 22.59 3.10 -14.41
CA ARG A 370 22.87 4.16 -15.38
C ARG A 370 22.56 5.55 -14.81
N TRP A 371 23.26 5.94 -13.76
CA TRP A 371 22.99 7.17 -12.98
C TRP A 371 23.13 8.47 -13.78
N GLU A 372 24.06 8.50 -14.73
CA GLU A 372 24.23 9.69 -15.59
C GLU A 372 23.01 9.86 -16.51
N SER A 373 22.44 8.74 -17.01
CA SER A 373 21.18 8.79 -17.76
C SER A 373 20.02 9.26 -16.89
N ALA A 374 19.93 8.79 -15.63
CA ALA A 374 18.93 9.29 -14.69
C ALA A 374 19.02 10.82 -14.46
N ARG A 375 20.24 11.39 -14.47
CA ARG A 375 20.44 12.86 -14.40
C ARG A 375 20.03 13.58 -15.69
N ILE A 376 20.13 12.92 -16.85
CA ILE A 376 19.64 13.48 -18.12
C ILE A 376 18.11 13.60 -18.06
N VAL A 377 17.42 12.57 -17.55
CA VAL A 377 15.97 12.57 -17.39
C VAL A 377 15.49 13.74 -16.52
N LEU A 378 16.26 14.13 -15.48
CA LEU A 378 15.92 15.35 -14.71
C LEU A 378 15.90 16.61 -15.58
N LYS A 379 16.86 16.74 -16.49
CA LYS A 379 16.91 17.88 -17.42
C LYS A 379 15.76 17.86 -18.42
N GLU A 380 15.36 16.69 -18.89
CA GLU A 380 14.21 16.51 -19.76
C GLU A 380 12.92 16.87 -19.03
N MET A 381 12.79 16.48 -17.76
CA MET A 381 11.69 16.84 -16.88
C MET A 381 11.55 18.37 -16.74
N GLU A 382 12.67 19.08 -16.50
CA GLU A 382 12.72 20.55 -16.44
C GLU A 382 12.36 21.18 -17.78
N ALA A 383 12.88 20.65 -18.88
CA ALA A 383 12.60 21.13 -20.25
C ALA A 383 11.10 20.98 -20.61
N SER A 384 10.43 19.97 -20.07
CA SER A 384 9.00 19.70 -20.21
C SER A 384 8.13 20.50 -19.24
N ASN A 385 8.68 21.48 -18.50
CA ASN A 385 8.01 22.26 -17.45
C ASN A 385 7.43 21.40 -16.31
N VAL A 386 7.91 20.18 -16.12
CA VAL A 386 7.57 19.34 -14.97
C VAL A 386 8.66 19.54 -13.92
N GLN A 387 8.32 20.13 -12.79
CA GLN A 387 9.29 20.42 -11.72
C GLN A 387 9.70 19.12 -11.02
N PRO A 388 11.02 18.77 -10.95
CA PRO A 388 11.49 17.67 -10.12
C PRO A 388 11.16 17.92 -8.65
N ASN A 389 10.79 16.88 -7.93
CA ASN A 389 10.57 16.96 -6.49
C ASN A 389 11.74 16.33 -5.68
N SER A 390 11.73 16.51 -4.38
CA SER A 390 12.74 15.95 -3.47
C SER A 390 12.84 14.43 -3.55
N PHE A 391 11.73 13.74 -3.85
CA PHE A 391 11.68 12.29 -3.96
C PHE A 391 12.54 11.76 -5.12
N VAL A 392 12.49 12.38 -6.30
CA VAL A 392 13.29 11.97 -7.47
C VAL A 392 14.79 12.10 -7.16
N TYR A 393 15.21 13.20 -6.52
CA TYR A 393 16.60 13.37 -6.08
C TYR A 393 17.01 12.33 -5.04
N SER A 394 16.12 11.98 -4.11
CA SER A 394 16.34 10.92 -3.10
C SER A 394 16.56 9.55 -3.76
N ARG A 395 15.86 9.25 -4.85
CA ARG A 395 16.02 8.01 -5.62
C ARG A 395 17.39 7.94 -6.31
N ILE A 396 17.83 9.04 -6.92
CA ILE A 396 19.17 9.13 -7.53
C ILE A 396 20.25 8.95 -6.46
N LEU A 397 20.09 9.60 -5.31
CA LEU A 397 20.98 9.50 -4.18
C LEU A 397 21.09 8.06 -3.66
N ALA A 398 19.94 7.40 -3.44
CA ALA A 398 19.88 5.99 -3.03
C ALA A 398 20.62 5.09 -4.02
N GLY A 399 20.50 5.38 -5.30
CA GLY A 399 21.18 4.64 -6.31
C GLY A 399 22.69 4.81 -6.32
N TYR A 400 23.21 6.00 -6.17
CA TYR A 400 24.65 6.21 -5.96
C TYR A 400 25.16 5.49 -4.72
N ARG A 401 24.36 5.47 -3.63
CA ARG A 401 24.63 4.68 -2.43
C ARG A 401 24.83 3.21 -2.76
N ASP A 402 23.91 2.61 -3.52
CA ASP A 402 23.94 1.16 -3.78
C ASP A 402 25.11 0.73 -4.69
N LYS A 403 25.65 1.66 -5.48
CA LYS A 403 26.88 1.45 -6.28
C LYS A 403 28.18 1.87 -5.59
N GLY A 404 28.15 2.30 -4.35
CA GLY A 404 29.34 2.72 -3.63
C GLY A 404 29.89 4.10 -3.98
N GLN A 405 29.12 4.91 -4.72
CA GLN A 405 29.53 6.24 -5.17
C GLN A 405 29.03 7.35 -4.21
N TRP A 406 29.17 7.14 -2.92
CA TRP A 406 28.64 8.04 -1.89
C TRP A 406 29.17 9.48 -2.01
N GLN A 407 30.35 9.71 -2.59
CA GLN A 407 30.93 11.03 -2.81
C GLN A 407 30.03 11.91 -3.71
N LYS A 408 29.27 11.31 -4.62
CA LYS A 408 28.33 12.02 -5.49
C LYS A 408 27.11 12.57 -4.75
N SER A 409 26.88 12.17 -3.50
CA SER A 409 25.75 12.64 -2.68
C SER A 409 25.73 14.17 -2.54
N PHE A 410 26.87 14.78 -2.34
CA PHE A 410 26.98 16.25 -2.26
C PHE A 410 26.70 16.94 -3.60
N GLN A 411 27.04 16.28 -4.72
CA GLN A 411 26.73 16.81 -6.03
C GLN A 411 25.20 16.77 -6.29
N VAL A 412 24.52 15.68 -5.89
CA VAL A 412 23.06 15.58 -5.98
C VAL A 412 22.38 16.69 -5.18
N LEU A 413 22.85 16.94 -3.95
CA LEU A 413 22.33 18.04 -3.13
C LEU A 413 22.54 19.41 -3.78
N LYS A 414 23.72 19.62 -4.43
CA LYS A 414 24.01 20.86 -5.15
C LYS A 414 23.11 21.04 -6.36
N ASP A 415 22.93 19.97 -7.16
CA ASP A 415 22.06 19.97 -8.33
C ASP A 415 20.61 20.27 -7.92
N MET A 416 20.10 19.61 -6.86
CA MET A 416 18.78 19.85 -6.30
C MET A 416 18.55 21.33 -5.92
N LYS A 417 19.52 21.94 -5.23
CA LYS A 417 19.43 23.35 -4.83
C LYS A 417 19.54 24.30 -6.01
N SER A 418 20.35 23.97 -7.04
CA SER A 418 20.47 24.78 -8.25
C SER A 418 19.17 24.82 -9.06
N CYS A 419 18.36 23.76 -9.01
CA CYS A 419 17.02 23.69 -9.61
C CYS A 419 15.92 24.31 -8.72
N GLY A 420 16.29 24.96 -7.60
CA GLY A 420 15.34 25.58 -6.69
C GLY A 420 14.52 24.61 -5.83
N VAL A 421 14.82 23.32 -5.87
CA VAL A 421 14.14 22.31 -5.07
C VAL A 421 14.73 22.28 -3.66
N LYS A 422 13.86 22.46 -2.66
CA LYS A 422 14.28 22.38 -1.25
C LYS A 422 14.40 20.92 -0.82
N PRO A 423 15.54 20.53 -0.21
CA PRO A 423 15.65 19.21 0.42
C PRO A 423 14.59 19.04 1.50
N ASP A 424 13.99 17.89 1.55
CA ASP A 424 13.06 17.50 2.62
C ASP A 424 13.72 16.56 3.63
N ARG A 425 12.99 16.20 4.67
CA ARG A 425 13.43 15.26 5.70
C ARG A 425 13.86 13.91 5.13
N HIS A 426 13.08 13.41 4.16
CA HIS A 426 13.38 12.12 3.54
C HIS A 426 14.72 12.14 2.80
N PHE A 427 15.01 13.19 2.03
CA PHE A 427 16.29 13.37 1.35
C PHE A 427 17.47 13.36 2.33
N TYR A 428 17.36 14.09 3.44
CA TYR A 428 18.40 14.13 4.47
C TYR A 428 18.57 12.75 5.13
N ASN A 429 17.48 12.02 5.42
CA ASN A 429 17.55 10.66 5.97
C ASN A 429 18.28 9.70 5.01
N VAL A 430 18.04 9.78 3.70
CA VAL A 430 18.76 8.98 2.70
C VAL A 430 20.25 9.38 2.62
N MET A 431 20.59 10.66 2.78
CA MET A 431 22.00 11.10 2.85
C MET A 431 22.70 10.55 4.08
N ILE A 432 22.09 10.64 5.25
CA ILE A 432 22.65 10.12 6.52
C ILE A 432 22.87 8.61 6.41
N ASP A 433 21.86 7.86 5.91
CA ASP A 433 21.96 6.42 5.69
C ASP A 433 23.09 6.08 4.69
N THR A 434 23.23 6.88 3.63
CA THR A 434 24.30 6.71 2.63
C THR A 434 25.67 6.82 3.29
N PHE A 435 25.91 7.84 4.09
CA PHE A 435 27.18 8.03 4.78
C PHE A 435 27.43 6.97 5.84
N GLY A 436 26.35 6.55 6.56
CA GLY A 436 26.42 5.46 7.54
C GLY A 436 26.83 4.13 6.90
N LYS A 437 26.22 3.77 5.76
CA LYS A 437 26.54 2.54 5.02
C LYS A 437 28.01 2.42 4.62
N TYR A 438 28.67 3.55 4.37
CA TYR A 438 30.09 3.61 3.99
C TYR A 438 31.02 4.04 5.13
N ASN A 439 30.54 3.99 6.37
CA ASN A 439 31.29 4.33 7.59
C ASN A 439 31.86 5.77 7.58
N CYS A 440 31.18 6.69 6.89
CA CYS A 440 31.56 8.10 6.81
C CYS A 440 30.77 8.91 7.86
N LEU A 441 30.91 8.56 9.14
CA LEU A 441 30.08 9.08 10.22
C LEU A 441 30.19 10.58 10.43
N ASP A 442 31.35 11.17 10.18
CA ASP A 442 31.54 12.62 10.30
C ASP A 442 30.69 13.37 9.26
N HIS A 443 30.55 12.80 8.05
CA HIS A 443 29.64 13.35 7.02
C HIS A 443 28.16 13.12 7.38
N ALA A 444 27.83 11.99 8.02
CA ALA A 444 26.48 11.75 8.51
C ALA A 444 26.08 12.79 9.57
N MET A 445 26.96 13.05 10.55
CA MET A 445 26.72 14.08 11.57
C MET A 445 26.65 15.49 11.00
N ALA A 446 27.57 15.86 10.10
CA ALA A 446 27.54 17.15 9.43
C ALA A 446 26.26 17.34 8.58
N THR A 447 25.75 16.25 8.00
CA THR A 447 24.47 16.27 7.27
C THR A 447 23.29 16.49 8.20
N PHE A 448 23.29 15.87 9.38
CA PHE A 448 22.29 16.06 10.42
C PHE A 448 22.31 17.51 10.96
N GLU A 449 23.49 18.05 11.25
CA GLU A 449 23.63 19.46 11.68
C GLU A 449 23.13 20.42 10.61
N ARG A 450 23.43 20.16 9.34
CA ARG A 450 22.94 20.95 8.22
C ARG A 450 21.40 20.91 8.09
N MET A 451 20.80 19.72 8.30
CA MET A 451 19.34 19.57 8.33
C MET A 451 18.71 20.48 9.39
N LEU A 452 19.31 20.54 10.59
CA LEU A 452 18.86 21.42 11.68
C LEU A 452 19.03 22.90 11.33
N LEU A 453 20.19 23.29 10.73
CA LEU A 453 20.47 24.67 10.31
C LEU A 453 19.50 25.14 9.21
N GLU A 454 19.01 24.25 8.36
CA GLU A 454 18.01 24.57 7.33
C GLU A 454 16.57 24.57 7.88
N GLY A 455 16.40 24.41 9.19
CA GLY A 455 15.09 24.43 9.86
C GLY A 455 14.23 23.20 9.61
N ILE A 456 14.84 22.09 9.17
CA ILE A 456 14.12 20.82 8.95
C ILE A 456 14.21 20.02 10.24
N GLU A 457 13.08 19.84 10.91
CA GLU A 457 13.03 19.06 12.15
C GLU A 457 13.26 17.56 11.90
N PRO A 458 14.18 16.93 12.64
CA PRO A 458 14.37 15.48 12.59
C PRO A 458 13.11 14.78 13.10
N ASP A 459 12.89 13.55 12.65
CA ASP A 459 11.85 12.66 13.17
C ASP A 459 12.47 11.41 13.79
N THR A 460 11.63 10.51 14.30
CA THR A 460 12.07 9.22 14.84
C THR A 460 12.91 8.41 13.84
N VAL A 461 12.61 8.54 12.53
CA VAL A 461 13.38 7.86 11.47
C VAL A 461 14.79 8.44 11.38
N THR A 462 14.95 9.78 11.42
CA THR A 462 16.25 10.44 11.40
C THR A 462 17.13 9.95 12.56
N TRP A 463 16.57 9.94 13.79
CA TRP A 463 17.28 9.47 14.97
C TRP A 463 17.65 7.99 14.87
N ASN A 464 16.72 7.15 14.45
CA ASN A 464 16.98 5.72 14.25
C ASN A 464 18.08 5.48 13.23
N THR A 465 18.08 6.25 12.11
CA THR A 465 19.13 6.13 11.08
C THR A 465 20.50 6.49 11.64
N LEU A 466 20.61 7.59 12.42
CA LEU A 466 21.88 7.99 13.06
C LEU A 466 22.37 6.95 14.05
N ILE A 467 21.49 6.48 14.94
CA ILE A 467 21.82 5.45 15.94
C ILE A 467 22.30 4.18 15.24
N ASP A 468 21.57 3.71 14.22
CA ASP A 468 21.92 2.50 13.46
C ASP A 468 23.27 2.62 12.74
N CYS A 469 23.56 3.80 12.14
CA CYS A 469 24.86 4.07 11.52
C CYS A 469 26.02 3.94 12.52
N HIS A 470 25.86 4.50 13.72
CA HIS A 470 26.89 4.40 14.77
C HIS A 470 27.01 2.98 15.31
N CYS A 471 25.88 2.25 15.48
CA CYS A 471 25.89 0.85 15.88
C CYS A 471 26.67 -0.03 14.88
N LYS A 472 26.32 0.05 13.59
CA LYS A 472 26.96 -0.71 12.50
C LYS A 472 28.45 -0.41 12.33
N SER A 473 28.86 0.79 12.72
CA SER A 473 30.26 1.23 12.68
C SER A 473 31.03 0.89 13.96
N GLY A 474 30.44 0.19 14.94
CA GLY A 474 31.05 -0.18 16.19
C GLY A 474 31.24 0.97 17.19
N ARG A 475 30.63 2.15 16.94
CA ARG A 475 30.69 3.31 17.88
C ARG A 475 29.47 3.27 18.82
N HIS A 476 29.38 2.26 19.63
CA HIS A 476 28.22 1.94 20.45
C HIS A 476 27.93 2.96 21.55
N ASP A 477 28.99 3.49 22.19
CA ASP A 477 28.85 4.53 23.23
C ASP A 477 28.23 5.81 22.62
N LYS A 478 28.59 6.15 21.36
CA LYS A 478 27.98 7.27 20.65
C LYS A 478 26.52 6.97 20.24
N ALA A 479 26.20 5.74 19.90
CA ALA A 479 24.82 5.32 19.65
C ALA A 479 23.94 5.47 20.89
N GLU A 480 24.49 5.12 22.08
CA GLU A 480 23.81 5.30 23.35
C GLU A 480 23.62 6.79 23.71
N GLU A 481 24.62 7.63 23.48
CA GLU A 481 24.49 9.09 23.64
C GLU A 481 23.38 9.66 22.73
N LEU A 482 23.34 9.23 21.47
CA LEU A 482 22.30 9.66 20.51
C LEU A 482 20.91 9.18 20.93
N PHE A 483 20.79 7.96 21.45
CA PHE A 483 19.53 7.46 22.01
C PHE A 483 19.05 8.32 23.19
N GLN A 484 19.94 8.70 24.11
CA GLN A 484 19.61 9.58 25.23
C GLN A 484 19.28 11.00 24.74
N GLU A 485 19.99 11.51 23.73
CA GLU A 485 19.71 12.84 23.15
C GLU A 485 18.37 12.88 22.45
N MET A 486 17.99 11.82 21.74
CA MET A 486 16.65 11.65 21.16
C MET A 486 15.56 11.83 22.24
N GLN A 487 15.73 11.17 23.39
CA GLN A 487 14.77 11.27 24.50
C GLN A 487 14.77 12.65 25.15
N ARG A 488 15.95 13.28 25.35
CA ARG A 488 16.07 14.64 25.89
C ARG A 488 15.38 15.68 25.04
N ARG A 489 15.35 15.48 23.72
CA ARG A 489 14.62 16.34 22.77
C ARG A 489 13.13 16.03 22.66
N GLY A 490 12.60 15.11 23.47
CA GLY A 490 11.18 14.77 23.52
C GLY A 490 10.71 13.74 22.48
N PHE A 491 11.63 13.11 21.74
CA PHE A 491 11.27 12.05 20.80
C PHE A 491 11.16 10.71 21.55
N LEU A 492 9.98 10.12 21.52
CA LEU A 492 9.74 8.82 22.15
C LEU A 492 10.33 7.69 21.29
N PRO A 493 11.17 6.81 21.90
CA PRO A 493 11.66 5.62 21.23
C PRO A 493 10.48 4.71 20.80
N CYS A 494 10.53 4.20 19.59
CA CYS A 494 9.56 3.23 19.08
C CYS A 494 10.16 1.81 19.10
N ILE A 495 9.36 0.79 18.74
CA ILE A 495 9.82 -0.60 18.66
C ILE A 495 11.10 -0.73 17.81
N THR A 496 11.18 -0.01 16.69
CA THR A 496 12.37 -0.03 15.82
C THR A 496 13.60 0.54 16.54
N THR A 497 13.46 1.63 17.30
CA THR A 497 14.57 2.23 18.09
C THR A 497 15.11 1.22 19.09
N TYR A 498 14.22 0.55 19.83
CA TYR A 498 14.63 -0.50 20.77
C TYR A 498 15.29 -1.69 20.10
N ASN A 499 14.77 -2.14 18.94
CA ASN A 499 15.38 -3.24 18.20
C ASN A 499 16.80 -2.90 17.71
N ILE A 500 17.05 -1.65 17.29
CA ILE A 500 18.40 -1.18 16.92
C ILE A 500 19.32 -1.23 18.14
N MET A 501 18.88 -0.74 19.30
CA MET A 501 19.70 -0.75 20.53
C MET A 501 19.94 -2.18 21.05
N ILE A 502 18.94 -3.07 21.00
CA ILE A 502 19.06 -4.49 21.34
C ILE A 502 20.10 -5.16 20.44
N ASN A 503 20.04 -4.94 19.12
CA ASN A 503 21.03 -5.46 18.19
C ASN A 503 22.44 -4.92 18.51
N CYS A 504 22.54 -3.61 18.72
CA CYS A 504 23.76 -2.91 19.04
C CYS A 504 24.46 -3.47 20.30
N MET A 505 23.73 -3.61 21.41
CA MET A 505 24.24 -4.12 22.66
C MET A 505 24.55 -5.62 22.61
N GLY A 506 23.72 -6.35 21.86
CA GLY A 506 23.90 -7.78 21.67
C GLY A 506 25.14 -8.14 20.85
N GLU A 507 25.46 -7.37 19.79
CA GLU A 507 26.72 -7.54 19.04
C GLU A 507 27.97 -7.37 19.91
N GLN A 508 27.85 -6.57 20.99
CA GLN A 508 28.89 -6.41 22.01
C GLN A 508 28.82 -7.43 23.15
N GLN A 509 27.87 -8.33 23.13
CA GLN A 509 27.62 -9.29 24.22
C GLN A 509 27.30 -8.62 25.57
N ARG A 510 26.75 -7.38 25.55
CA ARG A 510 26.28 -6.64 26.74
C ARG A 510 24.86 -7.08 27.12
N TRP A 511 24.73 -8.32 27.63
CA TRP A 511 23.44 -8.97 27.85
C TRP A 511 22.55 -8.29 28.88
N GLU A 512 23.17 -7.71 29.92
CA GLU A 512 22.42 -6.93 30.92
C GLU A 512 21.72 -5.75 30.31
N GLN A 513 22.36 -5.02 29.38
CA GLN A 513 21.78 -3.90 28.68
C GLN A 513 20.70 -4.35 27.68
N VAL A 514 20.88 -5.50 27.03
CA VAL A 514 19.83 -6.10 26.18
C VAL A 514 18.57 -6.33 27.00
N SER A 515 18.69 -6.93 28.20
CA SER A 515 17.55 -7.16 29.10
C SER A 515 16.96 -5.86 29.62
N GLU A 516 17.79 -4.85 29.89
CA GLU A 516 17.34 -3.51 30.30
C GLU A 516 16.52 -2.82 29.20
N TYR A 517 16.97 -2.85 27.93
CA TYR A 517 16.20 -2.26 26.81
C TYR A 517 14.89 -2.99 26.55
N LEU A 518 14.86 -4.32 26.71
CA LEU A 518 13.60 -5.09 26.65
C LEU A 518 12.65 -4.68 27.76
N SER A 519 13.14 -4.53 28.99
CA SER A 519 12.34 -4.08 30.13
C SER A 519 11.81 -2.65 29.95
N LYS A 520 12.66 -1.72 29.48
CA LYS A 520 12.27 -0.34 29.17
C LYS A 520 11.17 -0.28 28.10
N MET A 521 11.32 -1.10 27.05
CA MET A 521 10.33 -1.23 25.98
C MET A 521 8.96 -1.67 26.55
N GLN A 522 8.94 -2.71 27.38
CA GLN A 522 7.73 -3.21 28.02
C GLN A 522 7.11 -2.21 29.00
N CYS A 523 7.93 -1.53 29.81
CA CYS A 523 7.46 -0.48 30.72
C CYS A 523 6.79 0.69 30.00
N GLN A 524 7.15 0.98 28.76
CA GLN A 524 6.52 1.97 27.90
C GLN A 524 5.24 1.44 27.19
N GLY A 525 4.81 0.22 27.48
CA GLY A 525 3.66 -0.41 26.83
C GLY A 525 3.95 -0.91 25.42
N LEU A 526 5.20 -0.91 24.98
CA LEU A 526 5.61 -1.43 23.68
C LEU A 526 5.90 -2.93 23.81
N LEU A 527 5.00 -3.77 23.31
CA LEU A 527 5.22 -5.22 23.37
C LEU A 527 6.20 -5.68 22.29
N PRO A 528 7.15 -6.58 22.62
CA PRO A 528 8.02 -7.20 21.64
C PRO A 528 7.21 -7.89 20.55
N ASN A 529 7.58 -7.63 19.30
CA ASN A 529 6.93 -8.20 18.13
C ASN A 529 7.84 -9.25 17.44
N SER A 530 7.36 -9.85 16.36
CA SER A 530 8.13 -10.85 15.59
C SER A 530 9.51 -10.33 15.14
N ILE A 531 9.66 -9.03 14.86
CA ILE A 531 10.95 -8.42 14.49
C ILE A 531 11.89 -8.38 15.70
N THR A 532 11.38 -8.01 16.89
CA THR A 532 12.16 -7.99 18.14
C THR A 532 12.72 -9.38 18.45
N TYR A 533 11.88 -10.42 18.40
CA TYR A 533 12.32 -11.79 18.62
C TYR A 533 13.28 -12.29 17.54
N THR A 534 13.10 -11.90 16.27
CA THR A 534 14.05 -12.22 15.20
C THR A 534 15.43 -11.59 15.48
N THR A 535 15.47 -10.35 15.95
CA THR A 535 16.70 -9.66 16.33
C THR A 535 17.40 -10.37 17.49
N LEU A 536 16.65 -10.78 18.52
CA LEU A 536 17.19 -11.53 19.66
C LEU A 536 17.76 -12.89 19.23
N VAL A 537 17.03 -13.62 18.38
CA VAL A 537 17.49 -14.92 17.85
C VAL A 537 18.77 -14.75 17.03
N ASP A 538 18.88 -13.70 16.22
CA ASP A 538 20.09 -13.43 15.42
C ASP A 538 21.28 -13.11 16.31
N VAL A 539 21.09 -12.23 17.30
CA VAL A 539 22.15 -11.80 18.21
C VAL A 539 22.61 -12.94 19.12
N TYR A 540 21.68 -13.69 19.74
CA TYR A 540 22.03 -14.86 20.56
C TYR A 540 22.68 -15.94 19.72
N GLY A 541 22.18 -16.19 18.51
CA GLY A 541 22.74 -17.15 17.59
C GLY A 541 24.18 -16.83 17.19
N LYS A 542 24.47 -15.59 16.78
CA LYS A 542 25.83 -15.11 16.44
C LYS A 542 26.80 -15.25 17.57
N SER A 543 26.36 -15.03 18.81
CA SER A 543 27.18 -15.19 19.99
C SER A 543 27.35 -16.66 20.47
N GLY A 544 26.57 -17.59 19.88
CA GLY A 544 26.58 -19.00 20.25
C GLY A 544 25.69 -19.36 21.45
N ARG A 545 24.87 -18.43 21.90
CA ARG A 545 23.88 -18.65 22.98
C ARG A 545 22.61 -19.29 22.42
N PHE A 546 22.73 -20.52 21.95
CA PHE A 546 21.63 -21.20 21.24
C PHE A 546 20.43 -21.51 22.13
N SER A 547 20.67 -21.77 23.43
CA SER A 547 19.55 -22.00 24.39
C SER A 547 18.62 -20.80 24.45
N ASP A 548 19.17 -19.59 24.55
CA ASP A 548 18.42 -18.36 24.65
C ASP A 548 17.72 -18.02 23.32
N ALA A 549 18.37 -18.35 22.19
CA ALA A 549 17.77 -18.19 20.87
C ALA A 549 16.55 -19.11 20.68
N ILE A 550 16.61 -20.35 21.17
CA ILE A 550 15.49 -21.32 21.14
C ILE A 550 14.37 -20.86 22.09
N GLU A 551 14.73 -20.42 23.31
CA GLU A 551 13.76 -19.87 24.26
C GLU A 551 12.98 -18.68 23.65
N CYS A 552 13.65 -17.78 22.96
CA CYS A 552 12.99 -16.68 22.23
C CYS A 552 11.97 -17.18 21.19
N LEU A 553 12.26 -18.28 20.49
CA LEU A 553 11.35 -18.89 19.54
C LEU A 553 10.12 -19.51 20.24
N GLU A 554 10.34 -20.17 21.39
CA GLU A 554 9.26 -20.77 22.18
C GLU A 554 8.35 -19.70 22.80
N VAL A 555 8.92 -18.63 23.34
CA VAL A 555 8.17 -17.49 23.87
C VAL A 555 7.34 -16.84 22.77
N LEU A 556 7.90 -16.64 21.57
CA LEU A 556 7.14 -16.11 20.43
C LEU A 556 5.91 -16.99 20.12
N LYS A 557 6.10 -18.31 20.07
CA LYS A 557 5.01 -19.25 19.81
C LYS A 557 3.94 -19.22 20.91
N SER A 558 4.37 -19.12 22.17
CA SER A 558 3.45 -19.05 23.34
C SER A 558 2.62 -17.76 23.35
N THR A 559 3.14 -16.66 22.80
CA THR A 559 2.43 -15.37 22.65
C THR A 559 1.48 -15.33 21.45
N GLY A 560 1.35 -16.43 20.71
CA GLY A 560 0.43 -16.57 19.56
C GLY A 560 0.97 -16.01 18.25
N PHE A 561 2.21 -15.53 18.21
CA PHE A 561 2.85 -15.14 16.95
C PHE A 561 3.38 -16.36 16.20
N LYS A 562 3.24 -16.34 14.86
CA LYS A 562 3.86 -17.35 14.01
C LYS A 562 5.32 -16.99 13.74
N PRO A 563 6.27 -17.95 13.86
CA PRO A 563 7.63 -17.72 13.44
C PRO A 563 7.73 -17.31 11.98
N THR A 564 8.70 -16.48 11.65
CA THR A 564 8.94 -16.01 10.28
C THR A 564 10.10 -16.75 9.63
N SER A 565 10.14 -16.76 8.28
CA SER A 565 11.29 -17.29 7.53
C SER A 565 12.60 -16.61 7.95
N ALA A 566 12.57 -15.31 8.29
CA ALA A 566 13.74 -14.56 8.75
C ALA A 566 14.34 -15.12 10.05
N MET A 567 13.49 -15.51 11.00
CA MET A 567 13.92 -16.09 12.28
C MET A 567 14.60 -17.45 12.09
N TYR A 568 14.02 -18.33 11.27
CA TYR A 568 14.67 -19.60 10.95
C TYR A 568 15.95 -19.42 10.16
N ASN A 569 16.01 -18.46 9.23
CA ASN A 569 17.23 -18.11 8.50
C ASN A 569 18.35 -17.65 9.47
N ALA A 570 18.02 -16.86 10.48
CA ALA A 570 18.99 -16.43 11.51
C ALA A 570 19.54 -17.62 12.29
N LEU A 571 18.68 -18.56 12.73
CA LEU A 571 19.10 -19.79 13.42
C LEU A 571 19.98 -20.69 12.53
N ILE A 572 19.52 -20.96 11.30
CA ILE A 572 20.27 -21.79 10.35
C ILE A 572 21.65 -21.17 10.08
N ASN A 573 21.72 -19.86 9.87
CA ASN A 573 22.97 -19.16 9.64
C ASN A 573 23.89 -19.20 10.87
N ALA A 574 23.33 -19.03 12.06
CA ALA A 574 24.09 -19.09 13.32
C ALA A 574 24.69 -20.48 13.56
N TYR A 575 23.90 -21.55 13.36
CA TYR A 575 24.39 -22.93 13.44
C TYR A 575 25.44 -23.20 12.37
N ALA A 576 25.23 -22.73 11.14
CA ALA A 576 26.15 -22.88 10.02
C ALA A 576 27.52 -22.24 10.31
N GLN A 577 27.54 -21.05 10.91
CA GLN A 577 28.80 -20.37 11.28
C GLN A 577 29.60 -21.10 12.34
N LYS A 578 28.95 -21.92 13.15
CA LYS A 578 29.59 -22.73 14.21
C LYS A 578 29.86 -24.19 13.77
N GLY A 579 29.55 -24.54 12.52
CA GLY A 579 29.75 -25.90 11.98
C GLY A 579 28.75 -26.92 12.53
N LEU A 580 27.62 -26.49 13.08
CA LEU A 580 26.62 -27.37 13.68
C LEU A 580 25.57 -27.76 12.62
N SER A 581 25.99 -28.57 11.63
CA SER A 581 25.18 -28.90 10.45
C SER A 581 23.85 -29.60 10.79
N GLU A 582 23.84 -30.51 11.77
CA GLU A 582 22.63 -31.24 12.19
C GLU A 582 21.56 -30.29 12.78
N LEU A 583 21.97 -29.34 13.60
CA LEU A 583 21.04 -28.35 14.17
C LEU A 583 20.52 -27.39 13.09
N ALA A 584 21.36 -27.03 12.12
CA ALA A 584 20.94 -26.22 10.96
C ALA A 584 19.89 -26.98 10.12
N VAL A 585 20.09 -28.29 9.86
CA VAL A 585 19.13 -29.14 9.15
C VAL A 585 17.83 -29.29 9.92
N ASN A 586 17.89 -29.48 11.23
CA ASN A 586 16.69 -29.59 12.06
C ASN A 586 15.87 -28.29 12.02
N SER A 587 16.53 -27.12 12.11
CA SER A 587 15.87 -25.81 11.97
C SER A 587 15.25 -25.64 10.59
N PHE A 588 15.91 -26.11 9.54
CA PHE A 588 15.37 -26.11 8.18
C PHE A 588 14.15 -27.03 8.04
N ARG A 589 14.18 -28.24 8.63
CA ARG A 589 13.02 -29.14 8.65
C ARG A 589 11.83 -28.52 9.38
N LEU A 590 12.05 -27.89 10.54
CA LEU A 590 11.01 -27.18 11.28
C LEU A 590 10.39 -26.06 10.43
N MET A 591 11.23 -25.27 9.75
CA MET A 591 10.78 -24.22 8.83
C MET A 591 9.86 -24.77 7.73
N THR A 592 10.24 -25.87 7.09
CA THR A 592 9.44 -26.51 6.03
C THR A 592 8.17 -27.17 6.55
N THR A 593 8.18 -27.77 7.73
CA THR A 593 6.99 -28.37 8.37
C THR A 593 5.95 -27.31 8.76
N GLU A 594 6.39 -26.09 9.09
CA GLU A 594 5.51 -24.93 9.33
C GLU A 594 4.99 -24.29 8.03
N GLY A 595 5.32 -24.85 6.87
CA GLY A 595 4.86 -24.37 5.56
C GLY A 595 5.58 -23.10 5.07
N LEU A 596 6.71 -22.75 5.68
CA LEU A 596 7.51 -21.61 5.27
C LEU A 596 8.43 -21.97 4.10
N THR A 597 8.46 -21.14 3.07
CA THR A 597 9.34 -21.33 1.91
C THR A 597 10.79 -20.98 2.26
N PRO A 598 11.75 -21.88 1.98
CA PRO A 598 13.16 -21.61 2.20
C PRO A 598 13.66 -20.48 1.29
N SER A 599 14.48 -19.59 1.86
CA SER A 599 15.16 -18.55 1.10
C SER A 599 16.52 -19.03 0.57
N LEU A 600 17.04 -18.38 -0.47
CA LEU A 600 18.41 -18.58 -0.94
C LEU A 600 19.43 -18.46 0.18
N LEU A 601 19.22 -17.52 1.11
CA LEU A 601 20.10 -17.32 2.26
C LEU A 601 20.16 -18.56 3.18
N ALA A 602 19.00 -19.17 3.48
CA ALA A 602 18.94 -20.39 4.29
C ALA A 602 19.68 -21.55 3.62
N LEU A 603 19.45 -21.75 2.33
CA LEU A 603 20.07 -22.83 1.55
C LEU A 603 21.58 -22.62 1.39
N ASN A 604 22.03 -21.40 1.14
CA ASN A 604 23.45 -21.05 1.12
C ASN A 604 24.12 -21.25 2.50
N SER A 605 23.38 -20.96 3.60
CA SER A 605 23.86 -21.22 4.95
C SER A 605 24.00 -22.73 5.24
N LEU A 606 23.07 -23.56 4.75
CA LEU A 606 23.17 -25.02 4.85
C LEU A 606 24.37 -25.56 4.08
N ILE A 607 24.60 -25.09 2.85
CA ILE A 607 25.80 -25.46 2.06
C ILE A 607 27.08 -25.09 2.84
N ASN A 608 27.12 -23.92 3.47
CA ASN A 608 28.26 -23.50 4.28
C ASN A 608 28.41 -24.40 5.54
N ALA A 609 27.29 -24.74 6.22
CA ALA A 609 27.30 -25.64 7.39
C ALA A 609 27.90 -27.00 7.04
N PHE A 610 27.44 -27.63 5.95
CA PHE A 610 27.97 -28.90 5.49
C PHE A 610 29.46 -28.79 5.05
N GLY A 611 29.84 -27.62 4.49
CA GLY A 611 31.25 -27.35 4.15
C GLY A 611 32.15 -27.24 5.38
N GLU A 612 31.70 -26.61 6.48
CA GLU A 612 32.42 -26.57 7.74
C GLU A 612 32.55 -27.95 8.39
N ASP A 613 31.50 -28.77 8.25
CA ASP A 613 31.43 -30.14 8.81
C ASP A 613 32.06 -31.21 7.89
N ARG A 614 32.69 -30.79 6.76
CA ARG A 614 33.35 -31.63 5.76
C ARG A 614 32.43 -32.66 5.09
N ARG A 615 31.15 -32.34 4.90
CA ARG A 615 30.11 -33.19 4.32
C ARG A 615 29.75 -32.72 2.90
N ASP A 616 30.63 -33.04 1.92
CA ASP A 616 30.49 -32.55 0.54
C ASP A 616 29.26 -33.12 -0.20
N ALA A 617 28.85 -34.37 0.10
CA ALA A 617 27.71 -35.00 -0.53
C ALA A 617 26.39 -34.27 -0.18
N GLU A 618 26.21 -33.91 1.07
CA GLU A 618 25.04 -33.17 1.57
C GLU A 618 25.05 -31.73 1.07
N ALA A 619 26.21 -31.10 0.91
CA ALA A 619 26.31 -29.77 0.27
C ALA A 619 25.80 -29.82 -1.18
N PHE A 620 26.12 -30.86 -1.94
CA PHE A 620 25.57 -31.09 -3.29
C PHE A 620 24.06 -31.38 -3.26
N ALA A 621 23.59 -32.14 -2.27
CA ALA A 621 22.17 -32.44 -2.12
C ALA A 621 21.31 -31.15 -1.93
N VAL A 622 21.86 -30.14 -1.24
CA VAL A 622 21.18 -28.82 -1.15
C VAL A 622 21.08 -28.13 -2.52
N LEU A 623 22.15 -28.16 -3.32
CA LEU A 623 22.11 -27.59 -4.69
C LEU A 623 21.06 -28.34 -5.55
N GLN A 624 20.99 -29.68 -5.43
CA GLN A 624 20.01 -30.49 -6.11
C GLN A 624 18.59 -30.16 -5.66
N TYR A 625 18.36 -30.01 -4.34
CA TYR A 625 17.09 -29.57 -3.78
C TYR A 625 16.64 -28.22 -4.35
N MET A 626 17.57 -27.26 -4.52
CA MET A 626 17.25 -25.96 -5.13
C MET A 626 16.70 -26.11 -6.54
N LYS A 627 17.35 -26.94 -7.37
CA LYS A 627 16.94 -27.20 -8.76
C LYS A 627 15.56 -27.89 -8.83
N GLU A 628 15.34 -28.90 -7.98
CA GLU A 628 14.07 -29.64 -7.94
C GLU A 628 12.88 -28.78 -7.49
N ASN A 629 13.12 -27.75 -6.68
CA ASN A 629 12.09 -26.82 -6.21
C ASN A 629 12.04 -25.50 -7.00
N ASN A 630 12.65 -25.42 -8.18
CA ASN A 630 12.70 -24.24 -9.04
C ASN A 630 13.26 -22.99 -8.31
N ILE A 631 14.21 -23.18 -7.40
CA ILE A 631 14.95 -22.09 -6.74
C ILE A 631 16.24 -21.91 -7.52
N GLU A 632 16.37 -20.82 -8.27
CA GLU A 632 17.55 -20.57 -9.10
C GLU A 632 18.79 -20.29 -8.22
N PRO A 633 19.87 -21.10 -8.33
CA PRO A 633 21.13 -20.84 -7.62
C PRO A 633 21.78 -19.55 -8.14
N ASP A 634 22.30 -18.74 -7.24
CA ASP A 634 23.02 -17.50 -7.56
C ASP A 634 24.54 -17.67 -7.50
N VAL A 635 25.27 -16.58 -7.80
CA VAL A 635 26.73 -16.53 -7.70
C VAL A 635 27.23 -16.89 -6.31
N VAL A 636 26.47 -16.53 -5.27
CA VAL A 636 26.82 -16.82 -3.86
C VAL A 636 26.66 -18.33 -3.58
N THR A 637 25.61 -18.97 -4.11
CA THR A 637 25.39 -20.41 -3.98
C THR A 637 26.59 -21.21 -4.53
N TYR A 638 26.99 -20.93 -5.78
CA TYR A 638 28.10 -21.63 -6.42
C TYR A 638 29.43 -21.35 -5.72
N THR A 639 29.69 -20.11 -5.33
CA THR A 639 30.94 -19.78 -4.60
C THR A 639 30.98 -20.39 -3.20
N THR A 640 29.84 -20.50 -2.51
CA THR A 640 29.74 -21.17 -1.22
C THR A 640 29.98 -22.67 -1.36
N LEU A 641 29.42 -23.31 -2.40
CA LEU A 641 29.66 -24.72 -2.70
C LEU A 641 31.13 -24.99 -3.07
N MET A 642 31.74 -24.15 -3.92
CA MET A 642 33.18 -24.26 -4.23
C MET A 642 34.04 -24.12 -2.97
N LYS A 643 33.69 -23.20 -2.06
CA LYS A 643 34.37 -23.04 -0.79
C LYS A 643 34.21 -24.27 0.12
N ALA A 644 33.00 -24.85 0.17
CA ALA A 644 32.75 -26.09 0.91
C ALA A 644 33.58 -27.26 0.35
N LEU A 645 33.67 -27.41 -0.96
CA LEU A 645 34.48 -28.45 -1.60
C LEU A 645 35.99 -28.30 -1.31
N ILE A 646 36.50 -27.07 -1.30
CA ILE A 646 37.89 -26.79 -0.98
C ILE A 646 38.18 -27.17 0.48
N ARG A 647 37.26 -26.91 1.41
CA ARG A 647 37.38 -27.32 2.83
C ARG A 647 37.32 -28.83 3.01
N CYS A 648 36.50 -29.51 2.19
CA CYS A 648 36.44 -30.97 2.15
C CYS A 648 37.60 -31.61 1.39
N GLU A 649 38.59 -30.84 0.92
CA GLU A 649 39.74 -31.29 0.12
C GLU A 649 39.34 -31.97 -1.22
N LYS A 650 38.09 -31.73 -1.69
CA LYS A 650 37.54 -32.26 -2.95
C LYS A 650 37.85 -31.34 -4.13
N PHE A 651 39.10 -30.97 -4.32
CA PHE A 651 39.53 -30.01 -5.36
C PHE A 651 39.13 -30.42 -6.77
N GLN A 652 39.06 -31.73 -7.03
CA GLN A 652 38.70 -32.28 -8.34
C GLN A 652 37.25 -31.93 -8.77
N LYS A 653 36.34 -31.69 -7.81
CA LYS A 653 34.94 -31.32 -8.10
C LYS A 653 34.74 -29.83 -8.36
N VAL A 654 35.71 -28.97 -7.98
CA VAL A 654 35.59 -27.51 -8.10
C VAL A 654 35.46 -27.02 -9.56
N PRO A 655 36.22 -27.55 -10.56
CA PRO A 655 36.06 -27.13 -11.94
C PRO A 655 34.64 -27.42 -12.47
N GLY A 656 34.06 -28.61 -12.17
CA GLY A 656 32.72 -28.96 -12.60
C GLY A 656 31.63 -28.01 -12.06
N VAL A 657 31.74 -27.58 -10.77
CA VAL A 657 30.84 -26.59 -10.18
C VAL A 657 30.99 -25.22 -10.85
N TYR A 658 32.21 -24.86 -11.22
CA TYR A 658 32.47 -23.62 -11.95
C TYR A 658 31.87 -23.64 -13.37
N GLU A 659 32.00 -24.75 -14.08
CA GLU A 659 31.37 -24.93 -15.40
C GLU A 659 29.86 -24.87 -15.30
N GLU A 660 29.29 -25.52 -14.30
CA GLU A 660 27.85 -25.47 -14.04
C GLU A 660 27.37 -24.05 -13.74
N MET A 661 28.12 -23.28 -12.96
CA MET A 661 27.83 -21.85 -12.72
C MET A 661 27.76 -21.04 -14.02
N VAL A 662 28.70 -21.27 -14.96
CA VAL A 662 28.72 -20.56 -16.23
C VAL A 662 27.57 -21.00 -17.13
N THR A 663 27.28 -22.31 -17.21
CA THR A 663 26.19 -22.85 -18.03
C THR A 663 24.79 -22.43 -17.50
N SER A 664 24.66 -22.21 -16.22
CA SER A 664 23.43 -21.66 -15.59
C SER A 664 23.28 -20.14 -15.80
N GLY A 665 24.15 -19.48 -16.58
CA GLY A 665 24.08 -18.05 -16.84
C GLY A 665 24.62 -17.15 -15.73
N CYS A 666 25.15 -17.72 -14.64
CA CYS A 666 25.74 -16.95 -13.55
C CYS A 666 27.17 -16.49 -13.90
N ALA A 667 27.38 -15.18 -14.05
CA ALA A 667 28.70 -14.64 -14.36
C ALA A 667 29.68 -14.81 -13.18
N PRO A 668 30.82 -15.56 -13.34
CA PRO A 668 31.76 -15.80 -12.26
C PRO A 668 32.40 -14.51 -11.73
N ASP A 669 32.35 -14.33 -10.44
CA ASP A 669 32.95 -13.21 -9.75
C ASP A 669 34.48 -13.39 -9.55
N ARG A 670 35.12 -12.39 -8.93
CA ARG A 670 36.56 -12.46 -8.61
C ARG A 670 36.89 -13.60 -7.66
N LYS A 671 35.97 -13.94 -6.72
CA LYS A 671 36.17 -15.00 -5.73
C LYS A 671 36.07 -16.38 -6.39
N ALA A 672 35.05 -16.64 -7.21
CA ALA A 672 34.91 -17.89 -7.96
C ALA A 672 36.15 -18.19 -8.81
N ARG A 673 36.64 -17.18 -9.56
CA ARG A 673 37.84 -17.31 -10.36
C ARG A 673 39.11 -17.59 -9.54
N ALA A 674 39.20 -17.01 -8.34
CA ALA A 674 40.32 -17.26 -7.44
C ALA A 674 40.29 -18.69 -6.88
N MET A 675 39.09 -19.20 -6.49
CA MET A 675 38.90 -20.56 -5.99
C MET A 675 39.23 -21.61 -7.04
N LEU A 676 38.78 -21.42 -8.30
CA LEU A 676 39.14 -22.31 -9.40
C LEU A 676 40.65 -22.36 -9.58
N ARG A 677 41.33 -21.21 -9.63
CA ARG A 677 42.79 -21.15 -9.76
C ARG A 677 43.52 -21.87 -8.63
N SER A 678 43.03 -21.74 -7.39
CA SER A 678 43.57 -22.42 -6.22
C SER A 678 43.44 -23.95 -6.34
N ALA A 679 42.20 -24.42 -6.71
CA ALA A 679 41.94 -25.84 -6.89
C ALA A 679 42.81 -26.45 -8.00
N LEU A 680 42.96 -25.76 -9.15
CA LEU A 680 43.83 -26.22 -10.27
C LEU A 680 45.30 -26.27 -9.91
N ARG A 681 45.80 -25.32 -9.07
CA ARG A 681 47.19 -25.36 -8.57
C ARG A 681 47.42 -26.57 -7.69
N TYR A 682 46.49 -26.85 -6.75
CA TYR A 682 46.61 -28.00 -5.88
C TYR A 682 46.59 -29.32 -6.66
N MET A 683 45.68 -29.47 -7.64
CA MET A 683 45.60 -30.64 -8.48
C MET A 683 46.90 -30.85 -9.30
N LYS A 684 47.56 -29.77 -9.78
CA LYS A 684 48.83 -29.86 -10.45
C LYS A 684 49.97 -30.26 -9.51
N GLN A 685 49.92 -29.89 -8.26
CA GLN A 685 50.94 -30.31 -7.25
C GLN A 685 50.76 -31.76 -6.89
N THR A 686 49.55 -32.26 -6.71
CA THR A 686 49.27 -33.68 -6.42
C THR A 686 49.57 -34.62 -7.56
N LEU A 687 49.55 -34.14 -8.83
CA LEU A 687 49.95 -34.90 -9.99
C LEU A 687 51.50 -34.97 -10.19
N LYS A 688 52.23 -34.08 -9.49
CA LYS A 688 53.72 -34.04 -9.54
C LYS A 688 54.37 -34.78 -8.36
N SER A 689 53.64 -35.02 -7.28
CA SER A 689 54.02 -35.88 -6.17
C SER A 689 53.60 -37.33 -6.40
#